data_ca263b0159bec2320526f8e549505e5f
#
_entry.id   ca263b0159bec2320526f8e549505e5f
#
_cell.length_a   1.000
_cell.length_b   1.000
_cell.length_c   1.000
_cell.angle_alpha   90.00
_cell.angle_beta   90.00
_cell.angle_gamma   90.00
#
_symmetry.space_group_name_H-M   'P 1'
#
loop_
_entity.id
_entity.type
_entity.pdbx_description
1 polymer ?
#
loop_
_entity_poly.entity_id
_entity_poly.type
_entity_poly.pdbx_seq_one_letter_code
_entity_poly.pdbx_strand_id
1 'polypeptide(L)'
;MDAVRAPAGPLLVLAGAGTGKTRVVIARILHLVQQGTPPERILAVTFTNKAAREMVLRIGGKFKKKRSSRTSSKDNSPDQKPEISTIHSLCVRILRRHAEHAGYPTRFVIVDRSEQETTARRVLKELKIVEATLRPADLLARISQWKSRGIRADNVFDTLSTDADDSWDLAAAGYQRYQRLMHSVGAVDFDDLLLVVDQLFDQHETIRQQEARRFDHVLVDEYQDTSGIQERILSALACDHRSLCVVGDDDQSIYAWRGAQISHILDFPTRWPEATVVRLEENYRSTPEIIEAANKLIERNSRRHDKTLVSKVPSGLKPSIVQAQDEVDEARRVTADVEGLLRERYAPQNEMAILVRTGEQTRVFETELRHRNIPYELIGSRSFFDRREVKDVLSFLRLLVDQTDDLALSRIANVPPRGLSYNAVEKARKKATESGESLWSTLLDLSRTGQLSSAASAGVDKLEKLIGLGPANTHGGTTAAEALQHVLNQANYRQYLEKEFEDEREQEARWLSVEEIVNGLARHEKDNRDTDPATVVQRYLDDLILEVQEAERFEDDKPKGNTLKLMTLHAAKGLEFDCVWMVGLEENLLPHIRAVNEGLSAIDEERRLCYVGVTRARKRLVLSLALTRMKWGKAKPCKPSRFLYELTGQSEKFAEGPAKAREKVGAKPRTRRAPR
;
A
#
# COMPACT_ATOMS: atom_id res chain seq x y z
N MET A 1 24.72 -16.80 16.86
CA MET A 1 25.02 -18.26 16.78
C MET A 1 23.97 -19.08 17.53
N ASP A 2 23.44 -18.59 18.65
CA ASP A 2 22.47 -19.30 19.49
C ASP A 2 21.19 -19.67 18.75
N ALA A 3 20.60 -18.74 18.01
CA ALA A 3 19.42 -19.00 17.17
C ALA A 3 19.65 -20.10 16.09
N VAL A 4 20.88 -20.23 15.57
CA VAL A 4 21.22 -21.24 14.56
C VAL A 4 21.40 -22.62 15.19
N ARG A 5 21.99 -22.68 16.39
CA ARG A 5 22.33 -23.91 17.11
C ARG A 5 21.28 -24.33 18.15
N ALA A 6 20.21 -23.55 18.31
CA ALA A 6 19.14 -23.88 19.23
C ALA A 6 18.62 -25.31 18.99
N PRO A 7 18.33 -26.08 20.04
CA PRO A 7 17.83 -27.46 19.90
C PRO A 7 16.52 -27.51 19.10
N ALA A 8 16.10 -28.71 18.72
CA ALA A 8 14.76 -28.91 18.17
C ALA A 8 13.70 -28.52 19.20
N GLY A 9 12.63 -27.90 18.78
CA GLY A 9 11.57 -27.37 19.62
C GLY A 9 11.09 -26.00 19.12
N PRO A 10 10.10 -25.40 19.79
CA PRO A 10 9.64 -24.06 19.45
C PRO A 10 10.74 -23.03 19.73
N LEU A 11 11.03 -22.21 18.73
CA LEU A 11 12.07 -21.17 18.79
C LEU A 11 11.52 -19.85 18.26
N LEU A 12 11.54 -18.84 19.09
CA LEU A 12 11.25 -17.46 18.69
C LEU A 12 12.56 -16.68 18.56
N VAL A 13 12.84 -16.19 17.36
CA VAL A 13 13.95 -15.28 17.10
C VAL A 13 13.41 -13.87 16.91
N LEU A 14 13.53 -13.05 17.95
CA LEU A 14 13.22 -11.64 17.92
C LEU A 14 14.40 -10.90 17.29
N ALA A 15 14.23 -10.49 16.04
CA ALA A 15 15.33 -9.97 15.23
C ALA A 15 14.98 -8.57 14.71
N GLY A 16 15.56 -7.54 15.31
CA GLY A 16 15.33 -6.16 14.91
C GLY A 16 15.76 -5.86 13.47
N ALA A 17 15.51 -4.63 13.03
CA ALA A 17 15.92 -4.18 11.69
C ALA A 17 17.45 -4.34 11.51
N GLY A 18 17.89 -4.83 10.34
CA GLY A 18 19.31 -4.93 9.99
C GLY A 18 20.14 -5.95 10.80
N THR A 19 19.51 -6.81 11.60
CA THR A 19 20.21 -7.85 12.40
C THR A 19 20.46 -9.15 11.63
N GLY A 20 19.90 -9.28 10.43
CA GLY A 20 20.10 -10.42 9.55
C GLY A 20 19.09 -11.56 9.72
N LYS A 21 17.80 -11.26 9.93
CA LYS A 21 16.68 -12.22 10.03
C LYS A 21 16.79 -13.37 9.03
N THR A 22 16.70 -13.07 7.75
CA THR A 22 16.76 -14.07 6.67
C THR A 22 18.08 -14.86 6.65
N ARG A 23 19.20 -14.23 7.07
CA ARG A 23 20.51 -14.90 7.19
C ARG A 23 20.48 -15.98 8.29
N VAL A 24 19.76 -15.72 9.39
CA VAL A 24 19.58 -16.71 10.47
C VAL A 24 18.76 -17.90 9.98
N VAL A 25 17.64 -17.65 9.27
CA VAL A 25 16.82 -18.73 8.67
C VAL A 25 17.67 -19.61 7.76
N ILE A 26 18.41 -19.01 6.84
CA ILE A 26 19.30 -19.72 5.91
C ILE A 26 20.38 -20.51 6.68
N ALA A 27 21.03 -19.89 7.66
CA ALA A 27 22.09 -20.54 8.42
C ALA A 27 21.55 -21.71 9.26
N ARG A 28 20.32 -21.60 9.81
CA ARG A 28 19.67 -22.68 10.54
C ARG A 28 19.31 -23.85 9.63
N ILE A 29 18.74 -23.59 8.45
CA ILE A 29 18.48 -24.65 7.45
C ILE A 29 19.75 -25.41 7.15
N LEU A 30 20.85 -24.71 6.85
CA LEU A 30 22.14 -25.35 6.56
C LEU A 30 22.70 -26.12 7.76
N HIS A 31 22.52 -25.62 8.97
CA HIS A 31 22.93 -26.30 10.21
C HIS A 31 22.14 -27.59 10.41
N LEU A 32 20.80 -27.58 10.25
CA LEU A 32 19.96 -28.76 10.38
C LEU A 32 20.36 -29.84 9.38
N VAL A 33 20.63 -29.48 8.13
CA VAL A 33 21.14 -30.40 7.11
C VAL A 33 22.52 -30.98 7.50
N GLN A 34 23.40 -30.15 8.08
CA GLN A 34 24.69 -30.61 8.57
C GLN A 34 24.57 -31.59 9.75
N GLN A 35 23.51 -31.46 10.55
CA GLN A 35 23.18 -32.38 11.65
C GLN A 35 22.53 -33.67 11.17
N GLY A 36 22.30 -33.85 9.86
CA GLY A 36 21.77 -35.07 9.26
C GLY A 36 20.29 -35.03 8.90
N THR A 37 19.59 -33.91 9.10
CA THR A 37 18.19 -33.76 8.65
C THR A 37 18.16 -33.77 7.12
N PRO A 38 17.39 -34.66 6.47
CA PRO A 38 17.19 -34.61 5.03
C PRO A 38 16.61 -33.27 4.59
N PRO A 39 17.18 -32.62 3.57
CA PRO A 39 16.71 -31.28 3.14
C PRO A 39 15.21 -31.19 2.87
N GLU A 40 14.63 -32.20 2.22
CA GLU A 40 13.20 -32.31 1.89
C GLU A 40 12.28 -32.36 3.11
N ARG A 41 12.82 -32.63 4.29
CA ARG A 41 12.07 -32.63 5.56
C ARG A 41 12.11 -31.27 6.27
N ILE A 42 12.62 -30.23 5.59
CA ILE A 42 12.69 -28.87 6.12
C ILE A 42 11.75 -27.99 5.29
N LEU A 43 10.76 -27.39 5.95
CA LEU A 43 9.88 -26.36 5.38
C LEU A 43 10.38 -24.99 5.82
N ALA A 44 10.54 -24.06 4.86
CA ALA A 44 10.79 -22.66 5.13
C ALA A 44 9.73 -21.79 4.43
N VAL A 45 9.03 -20.97 5.20
CA VAL A 45 7.94 -20.11 4.72
C VAL A 45 8.33 -18.66 4.82
N THR A 46 8.07 -17.89 3.77
CA THR A 46 8.28 -16.44 3.72
C THR A 46 7.01 -15.71 3.31
N PHE A 47 6.97 -14.40 3.57
CA PHE A 47 5.79 -13.60 3.23
C PHE A 47 5.64 -13.31 1.73
N THR A 48 6.73 -13.18 0.97
CA THR A 48 6.70 -12.82 -0.45
C THR A 48 7.41 -13.83 -1.35
N ASN A 49 6.95 -13.98 -2.59
CA ASN A 49 7.59 -14.81 -3.60
C ASN A 49 9.03 -14.34 -3.92
N LYS A 50 9.29 -13.03 -3.81
CA LYS A 50 10.65 -12.48 -3.98
C LYS A 50 11.59 -12.98 -2.89
N ALA A 51 11.18 -12.91 -1.62
CA ALA A 51 11.96 -13.41 -0.49
C ALA A 51 12.20 -14.93 -0.59
N ALA A 52 11.18 -15.70 -0.98
CA ALA A 52 11.33 -17.14 -1.22
C ALA A 52 12.37 -17.44 -2.31
N ARG A 53 12.30 -16.77 -3.45
CA ARG A 53 13.27 -16.91 -4.56
C ARG A 53 14.69 -16.55 -4.11
N GLU A 54 14.84 -15.45 -3.38
CA GLU A 54 16.14 -15.02 -2.87
C GLU A 54 16.73 -16.04 -1.89
N MET A 55 15.91 -16.60 -0.99
CA MET A 55 16.31 -17.65 -0.07
C MET A 55 16.77 -18.91 -0.83
N VAL A 56 16.00 -19.34 -1.84
CA VAL A 56 16.37 -20.46 -2.72
C VAL A 56 17.72 -20.23 -3.41
N LEU A 57 17.94 -19.03 -3.97
CA LEU A 57 19.21 -18.69 -4.63
C LEU A 57 20.40 -18.73 -3.67
N ARG A 58 20.24 -18.15 -2.46
CA ARG A 58 21.30 -18.12 -1.44
C ARG A 58 21.64 -19.52 -0.91
N ILE A 59 20.65 -20.40 -0.77
CA ILE A 59 20.84 -21.78 -0.35
C ILE A 59 21.40 -22.65 -1.48
N GLY A 60 20.85 -22.52 -2.71
CA GLY A 60 21.21 -23.34 -3.86
C GLY A 60 22.70 -23.27 -4.25
N GLY A 61 23.35 -22.13 -4.04
CA GLY A 61 24.80 -21.98 -4.24
C GLY A 61 25.65 -22.84 -3.29
N LYS A 62 25.11 -23.25 -2.12
CA LYS A 62 25.83 -24.04 -1.11
C LYS A 62 25.62 -25.55 -1.30
N PHE A 63 24.50 -25.99 -1.89
CA PHE A 63 24.23 -27.39 -2.21
C PHE A 63 24.94 -27.87 -3.50
N LYS A 64 25.24 -26.98 -4.45
CA LYS A 64 25.98 -27.34 -5.70
C LYS A 64 27.45 -27.75 -5.50
N LYS A 65 28.08 -27.39 -4.41
CA LYS A 65 29.53 -27.68 -4.16
C LYS A 65 29.85 -29.14 -3.83
N LYS A 66 28.86 -30.02 -3.52
CA LYS A 66 29.12 -31.43 -3.20
C LYS A 66 29.09 -32.38 -4.42
N ARG A 67 28.85 -31.89 -5.62
CA ARG A 67 28.65 -32.70 -6.84
C ARG A 67 29.94 -32.93 -7.68
N SER A 68 31.12 -32.59 -7.19
CA SER A 68 32.37 -32.81 -7.94
C SER A 68 33.28 -33.86 -7.27
N SER A 69 32.82 -35.10 -7.23
CA SER A 69 33.72 -36.28 -7.21
C SER A 69 32.94 -37.53 -7.64
N ARG A 70 33.21 -37.92 -8.89
CA ARG A 70 33.10 -39.27 -9.46
C ARG A 70 32.10 -40.26 -8.86
N THR A 71 30.98 -40.49 -9.55
CA THR A 71 30.67 -41.85 -10.10
C THR A 71 29.43 -41.73 -10.98
N SER A 72 29.53 -42.31 -12.16
CA SER A 72 28.46 -42.50 -13.14
C SER A 72 27.48 -43.54 -12.63
N SER A 73 26.41 -43.13 -12.01
CA SER A 73 25.16 -43.90 -11.95
C SER A 73 24.03 -42.92 -12.22
N LYS A 74 23.19 -43.30 -13.18
CA LYS A 74 21.87 -42.66 -13.47
C LYS A 74 20.93 -42.94 -12.29
N ASP A 75 21.19 -42.32 -11.13
CA ASP A 75 20.22 -42.24 -10.06
C ASP A 75 19.34 -41.02 -10.29
N ASN A 76 18.12 -41.31 -10.79
CA ASN A 76 17.01 -40.36 -10.83
C ASN A 76 16.43 -40.12 -9.40
N SER A 77 17.28 -39.94 -8.40
CA SER A 77 16.82 -39.47 -7.08
C SER A 77 16.37 -38.02 -7.19
N PRO A 78 15.17 -37.66 -6.69
CA PRO A 78 14.66 -36.30 -6.74
C PRO A 78 15.65 -35.36 -6.08
N ASP A 79 15.81 -34.18 -6.65
CA ASP A 79 16.66 -33.10 -6.13
C ASP A 79 16.30 -32.84 -4.66
N GLN A 80 17.11 -33.35 -3.73
CA GLN A 80 16.91 -33.21 -2.29
C GLN A 80 17.16 -31.75 -1.88
N LYS A 81 16.08 -30.94 -1.84
CA LYS A 81 16.13 -29.52 -1.46
C LYS A 81 15.09 -29.21 -0.39
N PRO A 82 15.35 -28.23 0.50
CA PRO A 82 14.32 -27.72 1.40
C PRO A 82 13.12 -27.18 0.63
N GLU A 83 11.93 -27.38 1.16
CA GLU A 83 10.71 -26.77 0.62
C GLU A 83 10.64 -25.33 1.06
N ILE A 84 10.91 -24.40 0.12
CA ILE A 84 10.95 -22.95 0.37
C ILE A 84 9.87 -22.29 -0.47
N SER A 85 8.92 -21.60 0.17
CA SER A 85 7.80 -20.98 -0.53
C SER A 85 7.07 -19.93 0.31
N THR A 86 6.08 -19.27 -0.30
CA THR A 86 5.08 -18.54 0.48
C THR A 86 4.04 -19.51 1.04
N ILE A 87 3.30 -19.06 2.06
CA ILE A 87 2.27 -19.90 2.68
C ILE A 87 1.16 -20.26 1.69
N HIS A 88 0.74 -19.34 0.81
CA HIS A 88 -0.24 -19.60 -0.25
C HIS A 88 0.26 -20.68 -1.23
N SER A 89 1.52 -20.60 -1.64
CA SER A 89 2.10 -21.63 -2.52
C SER A 89 2.16 -23.00 -1.84
N LEU A 90 2.39 -23.05 -0.54
CA LEU A 90 2.30 -24.27 0.25
C LEU A 90 0.86 -24.82 0.25
N CYS A 91 -0.13 -23.97 0.52
CA CYS A 91 -1.55 -24.30 0.53
C CYS A 91 -2.02 -24.86 -0.84
N VAL A 92 -1.60 -24.24 -1.94
CA VAL A 92 -1.88 -24.79 -3.30
C VAL A 92 -1.37 -26.21 -3.42
N ARG A 93 -0.16 -26.52 -2.95
CA ARG A 93 0.39 -27.89 -3.04
C ARG A 93 -0.34 -28.88 -2.14
N ILE A 94 -0.74 -28.46 -0.94
CA ILE A 94 -1.56 -29.29 -0.04
C ILE A 94 -2.92 -29.59 -0.70
N LEU A 95 -3.61 -28.56 -1.19
CA LEU A 95 -4.89 -28.72 -1.85
C LEU A 95 -4.81 -29.61 -3.11
N ARG A 96 -3.73 -29.50 -3.90
CA ARG A 96 -3.53 -30.38 -5.08
C ARG A 96 -3.39 -31.86 -4.69
N ARG A 97 -2.79 -32.16 -3.54
CA ARG A 97 -2.66 -33.54 -3.04
C ARG A 97 -3.95 -34.12 -2.47
N HIS A 98 -4.76 -33.26 -1.85
CA HIS A 98 -5.94 -33.65 -1.08
C HIS A 98 -7.24 -33.05 -1.62
N ALA A 99 -7.28 -32.69 -2.91
CA ALA A 99 -8.38 -31.96 -3.52
C ALA A 99 -9.74 -32.66 -3.30
N GLU A 100 -9.81 -33.98 -3.49
CA GLU A 100 -11.03 -34.77 -3.31
C GLU A 100 -11.57 -34.69 -1.87
N HIS A 101 -10.69 -34.77 -0.88
CA HIS A 101 -11.08 -34.64 0.53
C HIS A 101 -11.54 -33.20 0.89
N ALA A 102 -11.01 -32.21 0.17
CA ALA A 102 -11.44 -30.83 0.28
C ALA A 102 -12.72 -30.52 -0.55
N GLY A 103 -13.27 -31.52 -1.24
CA GLY A 103 -14.47 -31.39 -2.08
C GLY A 103 -14.23 -30.71 -3.43
N TYR A 104 -12.98 -30.62 -3.89
CA TYR A 104 -12.61 -30.00 -5.16
C TYR A 104 -12.06 -31.03 -6.16
N PRO A 105 -12.17 -30.79 -7.47
CA PRO A 105 -11.50 -31.61 -8.47
C PRO A 105 -9.97 -31.46 -8.33
N THR A 106 -9.23 -32.53 -8.66
CA THR A 106 -7.74 -32.51 -8.60
C THR A 106 -7.12 -31.40 -9.46
N ARG A 107 -7.83 -30.93 -10.48
CA ARG A 107 -7.44 -29.81 -11.35
C ARG A 107 -8.33 -28.58 -11.12
N PHE A 108 -8.55 -28.18 -9.85
CA PHE A 108 -9.27 -26.95 -9.55
C PHE A 108 -8.58 -25.71 -10.17
N VAL A 109 -9.36 -24.69 -10.45
CA VAL A 109 -8.87 -23.41 -11.03
C VAL A 109 -8.73 -22.38 -9.93
N ILE A 110 -7.64 -21.62 -9.97
CA ILE A 110 -7.47 -20.44 -9.09
C ILE A 110 -7.90 -19.22 -9.91
N VAL A 111 -8.97 -18.55 -9.47
CA VAL A 111 -9.55 -17.43 -10.21
C VAL A 111 -8.89 -16.11 -9.81
N ASP A 112 -8.76 -15.22 -10.79
CA ASP A 112 -8.30 -13.86 -10.59
C ASP A 112 -9.43 -12.91 -10.12
N ARG A 113 -9.09 -11.65 -9.84
CA ARG A 113 -10.06 -10.66 -9.35
C ARG A 113 -11.16 -10.37 -10.36
N SER A 114 -10.86 -10.32 -11.65
CA SER A 114 -11.85 -10.07 -12.70
C SER A 114 -12.90 -11.19 -12.80
N GLU A 115 -12.45 -12.45 -12.66
CA GLU A 115 -13.32 -13.62 -12.63
C GLU A 115 -14.17 -13.66 -11.36
N GLN A 116 -13.61 -13.29 -10.20
CA GLN A 116 -14.35 -13.11 -8.95
C GLN A 116 -15.46 -12.08 -9.11
N GLU A 117 -15.17 -10.89 -9.66
CA GLU A 117 -16.17 -9.83 -9.88
C GLU A 117 -17.29 -10.27 -10.82
N THR A 118 -16.96 -11.02 -11.88
CA THR A 118 -17.94 -11.59 -12.79
C THR A 118 -18.89 -12.55 -12.07
N THR A 119 -18.33 -13.41 -11.20
CA THR A 119 -19.09 -14.33 -10.36
C THR A 119 -19.96 -13.56 -9.35
N ALA A 120 -19.43 -12.52 -8.70
CA ALA A 120 -20.18 -11.71 -7.75
C ALA A 120 -21.35 -10.97 -8.42
N ARG A 121 -21.17 -10.40 -9.62
CA ARG A 121 -22.28 -9.81 -10.40
C ARG A 121 -23.38 -10.83 -10.70
N ARG A 122 -22.99 -12.05 -11.05
CA ARG A 122 -23.96 -13.13 -11.27
C ARG A 122 -24.72 -13.47 -9.99
N VAL A 123 -24.03 -13.58 -8.86
CA VAL A 123 -24.62 -13.82 -7.53
C VAL A 123 -25.67 -12.75 -7.18
N LEU A 124 -25.31 -11.49 -7.27
CA LEU A 124 -26.20 -10.38 -6.96
C LEU A 124 -27.45 -10.38 -7.86
N LYS A 125 -27.27 -10.68 -9.15
CA LYS A 125 -28.37 -10.80 -10.09
C LYS A 125 -29.32 -11.97 -9.75
N GLU A 126 -28.77 -13.13 -9.38
CA GLU A 126 -29.56 -14.32 -8.96
C GLU A 126 -30.35 -14.04 -7.67
N LEU A 127 -29.77 -13.34 -6.72
CA LEU A 127 -30.40 -12.93 -5.46
C LEU A 127 -31.32 -11.69 -5.61
N LYS A 128 -31.42 -11.13 -6.82
CA LYS A 128 -32.20 -9.91 -7.12
C LYS A 128 -31.78 -8.70 -6.29
N ILE A 129 -30.52 -8.67 -5.86
CA ILE A 129 -29.93 -7.53 -5.15
C ILE A 129 -29.49 -6.50 -6.17
N VAL A 130 -30.02 -5.28 -6.05
CA VAL A 130 -29.66 -4.18 -6.95
C VAL A 130 -28.29 -3.60 -6.58
N GLU A 131 -27.49 -3.20 -7.58
CA GLU A 131 -26.14 -2.64 -7.35
C GLU A 131 -26.14 -1.36 -6.49
N ALA A 132 -27.26 -0.67 -6.38
CA ALA A 132 -27.40 0.47 -5.47
C ALA A 132 -27.38 0.06 -3.98
N THR A 133 -27.71 -1.20 -3.68
CA THR A 133 -27.73 -1.73 -2.29
C THR A 133 -26.44 -2.42 -1.94
N LEU A 134 -25.90 -3.25 -2.85
CA LEU A 134 -24.64 -3.98 -2.65
C LEU A 134 -23.98 -4.21 -4.01
N ARG A 135 -22.75 -3.71 -4.18
CA ARG A 135 -22.01 -3.89 -5.43
C ARG A 135 -21.20 -5.19 -5.41
N PRO A 136 -20.85 -5.72 -6.59
CA PRO A 136 -20.00 -6.92 -6.69
C PRO A 136 -18.71 -6.79 -5.90
N ALA A 137 -18.12 -5.63 -5.96
CA ALA A 137 -16.87 -5.31 -5.33
C ALA A 137 -17.03 -5.28 -3.80
N ASP A 138 -18.09 -4.63 -3.24
CA ASP A 138 -18.39 -4.59 -1.80
C ASP A 138 -18.67 -6.00 -1.25
N LEU A 139 -19.40 -6.81 -2.00
CA LEU A 139 -19.62 -8.21 -1.66
C LEU A 139 -18.29 -8.97 -1.52
N LEU A 140 -17.39 -8.82 -2.49
CA LEU A 140 -16.09 -9.49 -2.47
C LEU A 140 -15.19 -9.01 -1.32
N ALA A 141 -15.24 -7.72 -0.97
CA ALA A 141 -14.47 -7.19 0.17
C ALA A 141 -14.94 -7.82 1.49
N ARG A 142 -16.26 -7.90 1.70
CA ARG A 142 -16.82 -8.54 2.89
C ARG A 142 -16.51 -10.05 2.91
N ILE A 143 -16.57 -10.72 1.77
CA ILE A 143 -16.17 -12.13 1.64
C ILE A 143 -14.70 -12.30 2.04
N SER A 144 -13.79 -11.48 1.50
CA SER A 144 -12.36 -11.53 1.84
C SER A 144 -12.13 -11.25 3.33
N GLN A 145 -12.86 -10.29 3.92
CA GLN A 145 -12.81 -10.00 5.35
C GLN A 145 -13.25 -11.20 6.20
N TRP A 146 -14.33 -11.88 5.83
CA TRP A 146 -14.77 -13.09 6.52
C TRP A 146 -13.78 -14.24 6.36
N LYS A 147 -13.33 -14.50 5.12
CA LYS A 147 -12.33 -15.54 4.83
C LYS A 147 -11.03 -15.31 5.60
N SER A 148 -10.53 -14.08 5.66
CA SER A 148 -9.29 -13.75 6.39
C SER A 148 -9.39 -14.00 7.91
N ARG A 149 -10.60 -13.95 8.46
CA ARG A 149 -10.90 -14.30 9.86
C ARG A 149 -11.18 -15.79 10.06
N GLY A 150 -11.21 -16.61 9.01
CA GLY A 150 -11.56 -18.02 9.08
C GLY A 150 -13.05 -18.29 9.11
N ILE A 151 -13.89 -17.29 8.79
CA ILE A 151 -15.35 -17.44 8.77
C ILE A 151 -15.76 -18.05 7.43
N ARG A 152 -16.36 -19.23 7.50
CA ARG A 152 -16.85 -19.99 6.34
C ARG A 152 -18.22 -19.48 5.90
N ALA A 153 -18.54 -19.69 4.62
CA ALA A 153 -19.83 -19.30 4.07
C ALA A 153 -21.02 -19.91 4.82
N ASP A 154 -20.89 -21.13 5.31
CA ASP A 154 -21.96 -21.82 6.04
C ASP A 154 -22.25 -21.21 7.42
N ASN A 155 -21.24 -20.63 8.07
CA ASN A 155 -21.31 -20.07 9.42
C ASN A 155 -21.33 -18.55 9.44
N VAL A 156 -21.44 -17.89 8.29
CA VAL A 156 -21.31 -16.43 8.21
C VAL A 156 -22.42 -15.71 8.98
N PHE A 157 -23.65 -16.24 8.95
CA PHE A 157 -24.79 -15.65 9.69
C PHE A 157 -24.61 -15.68 11.20
N ASP A 158 -23.94 -16.69 11.74
CA ASP A 158 -23.67 -16.82 13.18
C ASP A 158 -22.72 -15.72 13.70
N THR A 159 -22.04 -15.04 12.79
CA THR A 159 -21.06 -14.00 13.11
C THR A 159 -21.61 -12.57 12.98
N LEU A 160 -22.85 -12.44 12.49
CA LEU A 160 -23.48 -11.13 12.34
C LEU A 160 -24.00 -10.64 13.70
N SER A 161 -23.78 -9.35 13.99
CA SER A 161 -24.34 -8.74 15.19
C SER A 161 -25.83 -8.46 14.97
N THR A 162 -26.60 -8.48 16.02
CA THR A 162 -28.06 -8.14 16.01
C THR A 162 -28.33 -6.70 15.57
N ASP A 163 -27.33 -5.82 15.62
CA ASP A 163 -27.39 -4.42 15.20
C ASP A 163 -26.75 -4.20 13.81
N ALA A 164 -26.45 -5.27 13.07
CA ALA A 164 -25.88 -5.15 11.72
C ALA A 164 -26.91 -4.55 10.76
N ASP A 165 -26.45 -3.65 9.88
CA ASP A 165 -27.24 -3.12 8.78
C ASP A 165 -27.68 -4.27 7.84
N ASP A 166 -28.89 -4.22 7.29
CA ASP A 166 -29.46 -5.19 6.33
C ASP A 166 -28.50 -5.55 5.19
N SER A 167 -27.59 -4.63 4.85
CA SER A 167 -26.57 -4.87 3.82
C SER A 167 -25.57 -5.97 4.18
N TRP A 168 -25.36 -6.28 5.46
CA TRP A 168 -24.51 -7.38 5.92
C TRP A 168 -25.19 -8.73 5.76
N ASP A 169 -26.52 -8.80 6.02
CA ASP A 169 -27.31 -10.01 5.78
C ASP A 169 -27.35 -10.37 4.30
N LEU A 170 -27.54 -9.36 3.44
CA LEU A 170 -27.48 -9.53 1.98
C LEU A 170 -26.10 -10.01 1.52
N ALA A 171 -25.04 -9.46 2.10
CA ALA A 171 -23.67 -9.88 1.78
C ALA A 171 -23.41 -11.31 2.26
N ALA A 172 -23.94 -11.71 3.42
CA ALA A 172 -23.81 -13.09 3.93
C ALA A 172 -24.53 -14.09 3.02
N ALA A 173 -25.75 -13.78 2.58
CA ALA A 173 -26.44 -14.57 1.56
C ALA A 173 -25.67 -14.62 0.24
N GLY A 174 -25.09 -13.47 -0.14
CA GLY A 174 -24.18 -13.35 -1.29
C GLY A 174 -22.96 -14.25 -1.16
N TYR A 175 -22.32 -14.27 0.01
CA TYR A 175 -21.16 -15.12 0.29
C TYR A 175 -21.49 -16.61 0.14
N GLN A 176 -22.59 -17.06 0.74
CA GLN A 176 -23.03 -18.46 0.59
C GLN A 176 -23.29 -18.82 -0.87
N ARG A 177 -23.90 -17.93 -1.63
CA ARG A 177 -24.18 -18.18 -3.05
C ARG A 177 -22.91 -18.14 -3.90
N TYR A 178 -22.01 -17.20 -3.64
CA TYR A 178 -20.71 -17.08 -4.27
C TYR A 178 -19.90 -18.35 -4.07
N GLN A 179 -19.76 -18.83 -2.85
CA GLN A 179 -18.98 -20.02 -2.55
C GLN A 179 -19.55 -21.27 -3.22
N ARG A 180 -20.89 -21.42 -3.26
CA ARG A 180 -21.55 -22.51 -3.97
C ARG A 180 -21.27 -22.48 -5.48
N LEU A 181 -21.31 -21.31 -6.10
CA LEU A 181 -20.98 -21.16 -7.52
C LEU A 181 -19.51 -21.48 -7.79
N MET A 182 -18.59 -20.94 -6.99
CA MET A 182 -17.16 -21.23 -7.10
C MET A 182 -16.89 -22.74 -6.99
N HIS A 183 -17.46 -23.37 -5.98
CA HIS A 183 -17.33 -24.80 -5.76
C HIS A 183 -17.93 -25.63 -6.92
N SER A 184 -19.08 -25.23 -7.48
CA SER A 184 -19.75 -25.96 -8.57
C SER A 184 -18.93 -26.00 -9.87
N VAL A 185 -18.07 -25.01 -10.09
CA VAL A 185 -17.15 -24.97 -11.25
C VAL A 185 -15.74 -25.45 -10.92
N GLY A 186 -15.53 -25.95 -9.70
CA GLY A 186 -14.21 -26.39 -9.24
C GLY A 186 -13.18 -25.26 -9.14
N ALA A 187 -13.63 -24.06 -8.78
CA ALA A 187 -12.78 -22.88 -8.67
C ALA A 187 -12.58 -22.48 -7.20
N VAL A 188 -11.41 -21.90 -6.91
CA VAL A 188 -11.05 -21.29 -5.64
C VAL A 188 -10.49 -19.90 -5.88
N ASP A 189 -10.76 -18.96 -4.99
CA ASP A 189 -10.07 -17.67 -5.00
C ASP A 189 -8.81 -17.71 -4.11
N PHE A 190 -8.10 -16.57 -4.05
CA PHE A 190 -6.84 -16.50 -3.33
C PHE A 190 -7.00 -16.70 -1.80
N ASP A 191 -8.11 -16.23 -1.24
CA ASP A 191 -8.42 -16.40 0.19
C ASP A 191 -8.86 -17.85 0.50
N ASP A 192 -9.55 -18.52 -0.44
CA ASP A 192 -9.92 -19.93 -0.33
C ASP A 192 -8.70 -20.84 -0.17
N LEU A 193 -7.55 -20.49 -0.76
CA LEU A 193 -6.34 -21.30 -0.64
C LEU A 193 -5.96 -21.55 0.82
N LEU A 194 -6.14 -20.53 1.68
CA LEU A 194 -5.89 -20.64 3.11
C LEU A 194 -7.08 -21.28 3.85
N LEU A 195 -8.29 -20.76 3.58
CA LEU A 195 -9.50 -21.17 4.29
C LEU A 195 -9.81 -22.65 4.12
N VAL A 196 -9.65 -23.17 2.89
CA VAL A 196 -9.92 -24.59 2.57
C VAL A 196 -8.88 -25.52 3.18
N VAL A 197 -7.58 -25.11 3.25
CA VAL A 197 -6.56 -25.89 3.95
C VAL A 197 -6.81 -25.91 5.46
N ASP A 198 -7.14 -24.76 6.06
CA ASP A 198 -7.51 -24.66 7.46
C ASP A 198 -8.69 -25.59 7.79
N GLN A 199 -9.73 -25.57 6.94
CA GLN A 199 -10.87 -26.48 7.05
C GLN A 199 -10.52 -27.95 6.88
N LEU A 200 -9.67 -28.27 5.90
CA LEU A 200 -9.20 -29.64 5.63
C LEU A 200 -8.48 -30.21 6.85
N PHE A 201 -7.63 -29.42 7.49
CA PHE A 201 -6.90 -29.84 8.68
C PHE A 201 -7.82 -29.99 9.91
N ASP A 202 -8.82 -29.15 10.03
CA ASP A 202 -9.82 -29.20 11.10
C ASP A 202 -10.74 -30.45 10.98
N GLN A 203 -11.16 -30.80 9.75
CA GLN A 203 -12.09 -31.90 9.50
C GLN A 203 -11.40 -33.26 9.32
N HIS A 204 -10.13 -33.30 8.90
CA HIS A 204 -9.40 -34.51 8.58
C HIS A 204 -8.05 -34.59 9.29
N GLU A 205 -8.09 -34.96 10.55
CA GLU A 205 -6.89 -35.07 11.41
C GLU A 205 -5.81 -35.98 10.79
N THR A 206 -6.21 -37.06 10.10
CA THR A 206 -5.28 -37.95 9.41
C THR A 206 -4.49 -37.26 8.29
N ILE A 207 -5.15 -36.35 7.55
CA ILE A 207 -4.51 -35.55 6.50
C ILE A 207 -3.58 -34.52 7.12
N ARG A 208 -4.02 -33.82 8.19
CA ARG A 208 -3.17 -32.89 8.94
C ARG A 208 -1.89 -33.57 9.39
N GLN A 209 -2.01 -34.76 10.03
CA GLN A 209 -0.83 -35.54 10.48
C GLN A 209 0.03 -36.00 9.30
N GLN A 210 -0.56 -36.41 8.19
CA GLN A 210 0.18 -36.81 7.00
C GLN A 210 1.03 -35.65 6.45
N GLU A 211 0.47 -34.45 6.37
CA GLU A 211 1.21 -33.26 5.93
C GLU A 211 2.26 -32.81 6.98
N ALA A 212 1.93 -32.86 8.27
CA ALA A 212 2.87 -32.56 9.34
C ALA A 212 4.08 -33.49 9.32
N ARG A 213 3.87 -34.80 9.13
CA ARG A 213 4.95 -35.81 9.07
C ARG A 213 5.90 -35.66 7.87
N ARG A 214 5.56 -34.81 6.88
CA ARG A 214 6.47 -34.53 5.77
C ARG A 214 7.66 -33.71 6.20
N PHE A 215 7.54 -32.97 7.29
CA PHE A 215 8.56 -32.06 7.77
C PHE A 215 8.99 -32.45 9.18
N ASP A 216 10.28 -32.33 9.46
CA ASP A 216 10.84 -32.41 10.80
C ASP A 216 11.03 -31.03 11.41
N HIS A 217 11.15 -30.01 10.54
CA HIS A 217 11.37 -28.63 10.94
C HIS A 217 10.56 -27.67 10.07
N VAL A 218 9.86 -26.74 10.74
CA VAL A 218 9.15 -25.63 10.09
C VAL A 218 9.82 -24.32 10.50
N LEU A 219 10.25 -23.53 9.52
CA LEU A 219 10.86 -22.21 9.72
C LEU A 219 9.99 -21.13 9.06
N VAL A 220 9.74 -20.03 9.75
CA VAL A 220 8.89 -18.94 9.26
C VAL A 220 9.65 -17.63 9.38
N ASP A 221 9.84 -16.94 8.25
CA ASP A 221 10.41 -15.58 8.22
C ASP A 221 9.29 -14.53 8.19
N GLU A 222 9.53 -13.33 8.74
CA GLU A 222 8.58 -12.23 8.87
C GLU A 222 7.27 -12.63 9.59
N TYR A 223 7.41 -13.39 10.68
CA TYR A 223 6.27 -13.99 11.41
C TYR A 223 5.27 -12.96 11.96
N GLN A 224 5.69 -11.72 12.24
CA GLN A 224 4.82 -10.63 12.67
C GLN A 224 3.77 -10.21 11.63
N ASP A 225 3.92 -10.63 10.37
CA ASP A 225 2.99 -10.30 9.28
C ASP A 225 1.98 -11.43 9.00
N THR A 226 1.95 -12.48 9.81
CA THR A 226 1.03 -13.61 9.63
C THR A 226 -0.40 -13.24 10.02
N SER A 227 -1.38 -13.69 9.21
CA SER A 227 -2.80 -13.64 9.56
C SER A 227 -3.19 -14.80 10.48
N GLY A 228 -4.39 -14.72 11.09
CA GLY A 228 -4.88 -15.75 11.99
C GLY A 228 -4.99 -17.14 11.33
N ILE A 229 -5.43 -17.23 10.07
CA ILE A 229 -5.47 -18.49 9.33
C ILE A 229 -4.08 -19.02 9.06
N GLN A 230 -3.17 -18.17 8.62
CA GLN A 230 -1.80 -18.57 8.33
C GLN A 230 -1.12 -19.15 9.56
N GLU A 231 -1.32 -18.52 10.71
CA GLU A 231 -0.80 -18.99 11.98
C GLU A 231 -1.36 -20.35 12.37
N ARG A 232 -2.70 -20.57 12.23
CA ARG A 232 -3.31 -21.88 12.51
C ARG A 232 -2.74 -22.99 11.62
N ILE A 233 -2.58 -22.74 10.31
CA ILE A 233 -2.00 -23.72 9.39
C ILE A 233 -0.55 -24.06 9.79
N LEU A 234 0.27 -23.07 10.11
CA LEU A 234 1.66 -23.27 10.54
C LEU A 234 1.73 -24.06 11.84
N SER A 235 0.90 -23.69 12.81
CA SER A 235 0.80 -24.40 14.09
C SER A 235 0.32 -25.84 13.90
N ALA A 236 -0.65 -26.08 13.02
CA ALA A 236 -1.17 -27.41 12.70
C ALA A 236 -0.11 -28.33 12.08
N LEU A 237 0.80 -27.76 11.28
CA LEU A 237 1.93 -28.52 10.71
C LEU A 237 3.03 -28.83 11.72
N ALA A 238 3.16 -28.01 12.76
CA ALA A 238 4.24 -28.13 13.73
C ALA A 238 3.83 -28.78 15.07
N CYS A 239 2.53 -28.92 15.35
CA CYS A 239 2.03 -29.31 16.67
C CYS A 239 2.52 -30.71 17.13
N ASP A 240 2.72 -31.67 16.23
CA ASP A 240 3.12 -33.02 16.58
C ASP A 240 4.63 -33.12 16.91
N HIS A 241 5.48 -32.55 16.08
CA HIS A 241 6.94 -32.62 16.24
C HIS A 241 7.50 -31.39 16.99
N ARG A 242 6.68 -30.37 17.20
CA ARG A 242 6.97 -29.14 17.97
C ARG A 242 8.21 -28.34 17.52
N SER A 243 8.76 -28.64 16.35
CA SER A 243 9.94 -27.96 15.81
C SER A 243 9.52 -26.82 14.89
N LEU A 244 9.10 -25.71 15.52
CA LEU A 244 8.67 -24.47 14.87
C LEU A 244 9.65 -23.34 15.20
N CYS A 245 10.40 -22.87 14.21
CA CYS A 245 11.29 -21.72 14.34
C CYS A 245 10.66 -20.51 13.66
N VAL A 246 10.24 -19.52 14.42
CA VAL A 246 9.70 -18.27 13.91
C VAL A 246 10.71 -17.14 14.06
N VAL A 247 10.90 -16.37 13.00
CA VAL A 247 11.79 -15.21 12.97
C VAL A 247 10.98 -13.99 12.61
N GLY A 248 11.09 -12.92 13.37
CA GLY A 248 10.32 -11.72 13.12
C GLY A 248 10.76 -10.52 13.94
N ASP A 249 10.11 -9.40 13.67
CA ASP A 249 10.30 -8.13 14.36
C ASP A 249 8.92 -7.48 14.58
N ASP A 250 8.45 -7.53 15.83
CA ASP A 250 7.18 -6.90 16.22
C ASP A 250 7.17 -5.38 15.93
N ASP A 251 8.34 -4.73 15.96
CA ASP A 251 8.49 -3.32 15.60
C ASP A 251 8.37 -3.04 14.08
N GLN A 252 8.29 -4.07 13.24
CA GLN A 252 8.08 -3.97 11.80
C GLN A 252 6.72 -4.54 11.34
N SER A 253 5.77 -4.78 12.24
CA SER A 253 4.41 -5.20 11.90
C SER A 253 3.61 -4.01 11.38
N ILE A 254 3.42 -3.94 10.05
CA ILE A 254 2.76 -2.81 9.34
C ILE A 254 1.67 -3.27 8.35
N TYR A 255 1.19 -4.51 8.46
CA TYR A 255 0.18 -5.09 7.58
C TYR A 255 -1.09 -5.53 8.31
N ALA A 256 -1.46 -4.86 9.44
CA ALA A 256 -2.71 -5.15 10.15
C ALA A 256 -3.93 -4.97 9.23
N TRP A 257 -3.89 -4.01 8.31
CA TRP A 257 -4.91 -3.79 7.29
C TRP A 257 -5.08 -4.95 6.28
N ARG A 258 -4.09 -5.89 6.21
CA ARG A 258 -4.17 -7.16 5.47
C ARG A 258 -4.50 -8.35 6.35
N GLY A 259 -4.93 -8.12 7.59
CA GLY A 259 -5.27 -9.15 8.56
C GLY A 259 -4.08 -9.72 9.35
N ALA A 260 -2.88 -9.13 9.22
CA ALA A 260 -1.75 -9.48 10.08
C ALA A 260 -2.06 -9.17 11.55
N GLN A 261 -1.66 -10.05 12.45
CA GLN A 261 -1.91 -9.91 13.88
C GLN A 261 -0.58 -9.95 14.65
N ILE A 262 -0.18 -8.80 15.16
CA ILE A 262 1.06 -8.68 15.95
C ILE A 262 1.06 -9.57 17.20
N SER A 263 -0.12 -9.93 17.72
CA SER A 263 -0.26 -10.85 18.85
C SER A 263 0.40 -12.21 18.59
N HIS A 264 0.49 -12.65 17.33
CA HIS A 264 1.13 -13.93 17.00
C HIS A 264 2.59 -13.99 17.47
N ILE A 265 3.36 -12.94 17.25
CA ILE A 265 4.75 -12.88 17.70
C ILE A 265 4.86 -12.50 19.18
N LEU A 266 3.98 -11.61 19.68
CA LEU A 266 4.00 -11.17 21.07
C LEU A 266 3.62 -12.31 22.03
N ASP A 267 2.58 -13.07 21.68
CA ASP A 267 2.03 -14.13 22.53
C ASP A 267 2.62 -15.52 22.18
N PHE A 268 3.68 -15.60 21.34
CA PHE A 268 4.29 -16.86 20.96
C PHE A 268 4.78 -17.67 22.17
N PRO A 269 5.48 -17.08 23.18
CA PRO A 269 5.91 -17.83 24.37
C PRO A 269 4.74 -18.34 25.22
N THR A 270 3.58 -17.68 25.17
CA THR A 270 2.37 -18.13 25.87
C THR A 270 1.74 -19.33 25.20
N ARG A 271 1.72 -19.34 23.84
CA ARG A 271 1.20 -20.48 23.05
C ARG A 271 2.15 -21.68 23.01
N TRP A 272 3.43 -21.42 23.11
CA TRP A 272 4.50 -22.40 23.14
C TRP A 272 5.35 -22.18 24.40
N PRO A 273 4.87 -22.66 25.59
CA PRO A 273 5.53 -22.34 26.87
C PRO A 273 6.98 -22.82 26.99
N GLU A 274 7.33 -23.86 26.23
CA GLU A 274 8.69 -24.39 26.15
C GLU A 274 9.59 -23.66 25.15
N ALA A 275 9.08 -22.60 24.50
CA ALA A 275 9.80 -21.90 23.45
C ALA A 275 11.11 -21.28 23.95
N THR A 276 12.17 -21.53 23.24
CA THR A 276 13.42 -20.78 23.40
C THR A 276 13.25 -19.41 22.73
N VAL A 277 13.56 -18.33 23.44
CA VAL A 277 13.51 -16.96 22.87
C VAL A 277 14.93 -16.43 22.72
N VAL A 278 15.31 -16.10 21.50
CA VAL A 278 16.61 -15.51 21.16
C VAL A 278 16.41 -14.10 20.62
N ARG A 279 17.10 -13.11 21.21
CA ARG A 279 17.06 -11.72 20.74
C ARG A 279 18.28 -11.41 19.90
N LEU A 280 18.05 -10.80 18.72
CA LEU A 280 19.11 -10.29 17.87
C LEU A 280 19.04 -8.76 17.88
N GLU A 281 19.96 -8.14 18.59
CA GLU A 281 19.98 -6.68 18.83
C GLU A 281 21.15 -6.00 18.11
N GLU A 282 22.11 -6.77 17.57
CA GLU A 282 23.22 -6.22 16.81
C GLU A 282 22.80 -5.86 15.39
N ASN A 283 22.77 -4.55 15.09
CA ASN A 283 22.46 -4.03 13.76
C ASN A 283 23.74 -3.87 12.94
N TYR A 284 23.75 -4.45 11.74
CA TYR A 284 24.85 -4.40 10.77
C TYR A 284 24.55 -3.57 9.54
N ARG A 285 23.45 -2.82 9.56
CA ARG A 285 22.95 -2.03 8.41
C ARG A 285 23.26 -0.54 8.56
N SER A 286 22.81 0.05 9.64
CA SER A 286 22.71 1.50 9.81
C SER A 286 23.73 2.01 10.83
N THR A 287 24.14 3.27 10.65
CA THR A 287 25.04 3.95 11.62
C THR A 287 24.39 4.07 13.01
N PRO A 288 25.19 4.23 14.08
CA PRO A 288 24.68 4.38 15.45
C PRO A 288 23.66 5.51 15.61
N GLU A 289 23.87 6.65 14.94
CA GLU A 289 23.02 7.83 15.04
C GLU A 289 21.60 7.56 14.48
N ILE A 290 21.50 6.78 13.41
CA ILE A 290 20.21 6.36 12.83
C ILE A 290 19.50 5.38 13.77
N ILE A 291 20.25 4.42 14.32
CA ILE A 291 19.71 3.42 15.25
C ILE A 291 19.26 4.04 16.56
N GLU A 292 20.00 5.01 17.10
CA GLU A 292 19.60 5.76 18.30
C GLU A 292 18.25 6.48 18.08
N ALA A 293 18.07 7.15 16.94
CA ALA A 293 16.80 7.78 16.59
C ALA A 293 15.67 6.74 16.46
N ALA A 294 15.92 5.61 15.80
CA ALA A 294 14.95 4.54 15.65
C ALA A 294 14.52 3.94 16.98
N ASN A 295 15.47 3.69 17.91
CA ASN A 295 15.18 3.20 19.26
C ASN A 295 14.30 4.18 20.04
N LYS A 296 14.63 5.49 20.05
CA LYS A 296 13.83 6.53 20.70
C LYS A 296 12.39 6.61 20.20
N LEU A 297 12.20 6.39 18.89
CA LEU A 297 10.87 6.37 18.29
C LEU A 297 10.07 5.17 18.78
N ILE A 298 10.63 3.97 18.65
CA ILE A 298 9.86 2.73 18.81
C ILE A 298 9.61 2.34 20.27
N GLU A 299 10.44 2.80 21.22
CA GLU A 299 10.24 2.57 22.64
C GLU A 299 8.91 3.14 23.18
N ARG A 300 8.26 4.05 22.43
CA ARG A 300 6.98 4.64 22.78
C ARG A 300 5.78 3.71 22.52
N ASN A 301 5.98 2.63 21.78
CA ASN A 301 4.92 1.65 21.57
C ASN A 301 4.67 0.86 22.86
N SER A 302 3.40 0.75 23.25
CA SER A 302 2.99 0.10 24.49
C SER A 302 3.07 -1.43 24.44
N ARG A 303 2.82 -2.02 23.25
CA ARG A 303 2.83 -3.47 23.04
C ARG A 303 3.99 -3.86 22.14
N ARG A 304 5.10 -4.25 22.75
CA ARG A 304 6.30 -4.74 22.05
C ARG A 304 7.13 -5.63 22.98
N HIS A 305 7.95 -6.48 22.37
CA HIS A 305 9.01 -7.16 23.10
C HIS A 305 10.13 -6.18 23.46
N ASP A 306 10.64 -6.31 24.66
CA ASP A 306 11.80 -5.52 25.11
C ASP A 306 13.05 -5.90 24.32
N LYS A 307 13.54 -4.98 23.52
CA LYS A 307 14.77 -5.06 22.73
C LYS A 307 15.30 -3.68 22.37
N THR A 308 16.60 -3.55 22.30
CA THR A 308 17.30 -2.30 21.93
C THR A 308 18.37 -2.60 20.89
N LEU A 309 18.27 -1.96 19.72
CA LEU A 309 19.25 -2.17 18.65
C LEU A 309 20.56 -1.46 18.99
N VAL A 310 21.67 -2.16 18.76
CA VAL A 310 23.04 -1.65 18.89
C VAL A 310 23.75 -1.75 17.54
N SER A 311 24.14 -0.64 16.95
CA SER A 311 24.85 -0.63 15.68
C SER A 311 26.26 -1.18 15.82
N LYS A 312 26.67 -1.99 14.84
CA LYS A 312 28.05 -2.48 14.63
C LYS A 312 28.74 -1.79 13.45
N VAL A 313 28.08 -0.80 12.86
CA VAL A 313 28.62 0.03 11.78
C VAL A 313 29.36 1.21 12.40
N PRO A 314 30.43 1.73 11.77
CA PRO A 314 31.08 2.96 12.24
C PRO A 314 30.13 4.15 12.36
N SER A 315 30.44 5.08 13.27
CA SER A 315 29.71 6.35 13.44
C SER A 315 29.63 7.13 12.12
N GLY A 316 28.50 7.76 11.89
CA GLY A 316 28.19 8.49 10.67
C GLY A 316 27.52 9.83 10.94
N LEU A 317 26.69 10.26 10.01
CA LEU A 317 25.95 11.52 10.11
C LEU A 317 24.70 11.33 10.98
N LYS A 318 24.42 12.33 11.84
CA LYS A 318 23.14 12.39 12.54
C LYS A 318 22.01 12.61 11.54
N PRO A 319 20.82 12.04 11.78
CA PRO A 319 19.64 12.38 10.99
C PRO A 319 19.42 13.89 10.94
N SER A 320 19.24 14.44 9.74
CA SER A 320 19.01 15.86 9.52
C SER A 320 17.53 16.15 9.32
N ILE A 321 17.06 17.31 9.79
CA ILE A 321 15.67 17.76 9.62
C ILE A 321 15.67 18.97 8.71
N VAL A 322 14.87 18.91 7.63
CA VAL A 322 14.67 19.97 6.66
C VAL A 322 13.25 20.49 6.78
N GLN A 323 13.11 21.78 7.09
CA GLN A 323 11.83 22.47 7.12
C GLN A 323 11.67 23.30 5.86
N ALA A 324 10.62 23.06 5.10
CA ALA A 324 10.26 23.78 3.88
C ALA A 324 9.04 24.69 4.11
N GLN A 325 8.84 25.67 3.21
CA GLN A 325 7.68 26.56 3.29
C GLN A 325 6.38 25.83 2.91
N ASP A 326 6.46 25.06 1.83
CA ASP A 326 5.35 24.26 1.29
C ASP A 326 5.88 22.95 0.65
N GLU A 327 4.98 22.14 0.09
CA GLU A 327 5.32 20.87 -0.54
C GLU A 327 6.22 20.99 -1.78
N VAL A 328 6.15 22.14 -2.48
CA VAL A 328 6.99 22.39 -3.67
C VAL A 328 8.41 22.77 -3.23
N ASP A 329 8.54 23.64 -2.22
CA ASP A 329 9.85 23.96 -1.61
C ASP A 329 10.48 22.71 -0.97
N GLU A 330 9.65 21.81 -0.36
CA GLU A 330 10.11 20.54 0.18
C GLU A 330 10.73 19.68 -0.94
N ALA A 331 10.01 19.49 -2.04
CA ALA A 331 10.48 18.70 -3.18
C ALA A 331 11.76 19.32 -3.77
N ARG A 332 11.81 20.63 -3.95
CA ARG A 332 12.98 21.36 -4.47
C ARG A 332 14.22 21.19 -3.58
N ARG A 333 14.08 21.28 -2.26
CA ARG A 333 15.21 21.11 -1.31
C ARG A 333 15.70 19.69 -1.27
N VAL A 334 14.80 18.72 -1.22
CA VAL A 334 15.15 17.30 -1.20
C VAL A 334 15.84 16.89 -2.49
N THR A 335 15.31 17.27 -3.66
CA THR A 335 15.92 16.90 -4.95
C THR A 335 17.23 17.63 -5.20
N ALA A 336 17.40 18.86 -4.69
CA ALA A 336 18.68 19.58 -4.72
C ALA A 336 19.74 18.86 -3.86
N ASP A 337 19.37 18.34 -2.68
CA ASP A 337 20.28 17.54 -1.85
C ASP A 337 20.66 16.22 -2.55
N VAL A 338 19.69 15.54 -3.19
CA VAL A 338 19.97 14.35 -4.03
C VAL A 338 20.97 14.69 -5.14
N GLU A 339 20.74 15.79 -5.87
CA GLU A 339 21.62 16.24 -6.96
C GLU A 339 23.04 16.54 -6.46
N GLY A 340 23.17 17.20 -5.30
CA GLY A 340 24.45 17.46 -4.65
C GLY A 340 25.21 16.17 -4.37
N LEU A 341 24.57 15.19 -3.74
CA LEU A 341 25.18 13.89 -3.42
C LEU A 341 25.56 13.09 -4.66
N LEU A 342 24.80 13.20 -5.76
CA LEU A 342 25.14 12.58 -7.04
C LEU A 342 26.39 13.24 -7.66
N ARG A 343 26.50 14.58 -7.62
CA ARG A 343 27.70 15.30 -8.08
C ARG A 343 28.94 14.94 -7.27
N GLU A 344 28.80 14.81 -5.95
CA GLU A 344 29.85 14.40 -5.04
C GLU A 344 30.18 12.90 -5.13
N ARG A 345 29.39 12.11 -5.86
CA ARG A 345 29.50 10.65 -5.93
C ARG A 345 29.46 9.97 -4.56
N TYR A 346 28.67 10.53 -3.63
CA TYR A 346 28.56 10.04 -2.27
C TYR A 346 28.03 8.62 -2.19
N ALA A 347 27.03 8.29 -3.02
CA ALA A 347 26.48 6.95 -3.17
C ALA A 347 25.98 6.73 -4.60
N PRO A 348 25.86 5.46 -5.07
CA PRO A 348 25.19 5.14 -6.33
C PRO A 348 23.71 5.57 -6.28
N GLN A 349 23.18 6.01 -7.41
CA GLN A 349 21.80 6.53 -7.48
C GLN A 349 20.74 5.48 -7.09
N ASN A 350 20.95 4.20 -7.44
CA ASN A 350 20.07 3.10 -7.03
C ASN A 350 20.14 2.74 -5.54
N GLU A 351 21.11 3.31 -4.81
CA GLU A 351 21.24 3.23 -3.35
C GLU A 351 20.67 4.47 -2.63
N MET A 352 19.85 5.25 -3.34
CA MET A 352 19.15 6.43 -2.84
C MET A 352 17.64 6.26 -2.95
N ALA A 353 16.89 6.66 -1.91
CA ALA A 353 15.44 6.56 -1.92
C ALA A 353 14.75 7.76 -1.28
N ILE A 354 13.67 8.23 -1.91
CA ILE A 354 12.69 9.16 -1.34
C ILE A 354 11.48 8.34 -0.91
N LEU A 355 11.14 8.41 0.38
CA LEU A 355 10.05 7.65 0.98
C LEU A 355 8.90 8.59 1.36
N VAL A 356 7.72 8.29 0.83
CA VAL A 356 6.49 9.04 1.08
C VAL A 356 5.51 8.20 1.90
N ARG A 357 4.60 8.85 2.63
CA ARG A 357 3.51 8.14 3.34
C ARG A 357 2.39 7.72 2.39
N THR A 358 2.01 8.58 1.48
CA THR A 358 0.95 8.34 0.50
C THR A 358 1.46 8.54 -0.93
N GLY A 359 0.85 7.82 -1.88
CA GLY A 359 1.29 7.86 -3.27
C GLY A 359 1.08 9.20 -3.97
N GLU A 360 0.18 10.06 -3.46
CA GLU A 360 -0.09 11.38 -4.01
C GLU A 360 1.07 12.35 -3.80
N GLN A 361 1.82 12.16 -2.73
CA GLN A 361 3.01 12.97 -2.46
C GLN A 361 4.09 12.83 -3.54
N THR A 362 4.08 11.73 -4.32
CA THR A 362 5.13 11.50 -5.34
C THR A 362 5.13 12.55 -6.43
N ARG A 363 3.97 13.14 -6.79
CA ARG A 363 3.83 14.05 -7.92
C ARG A 363 4.81 15.21 -7.89
N VAL A 364 4.87 15.94 -6.77
CA VAL A 364 5.76 17.10 -6.65
C VAL A 364 7.24 16.72 -6.77
N PHE A 365 7.60 15.53 -6.27
CA PHE A 365 8.95 14.98 -6.39
C PHE A 365 9.24 14.50 -7.80
N GLU A 366 8.28 13.84 -8.48
CA GLU A 366 8.41 13.42 -9.87
C GLU A 366 8.65 14.63 -10.78
N THR A 367 7.89 15.71 -10.62
CA THR A 367 8.05 16.95 -11.37
C THR A 367 9.44 17.56 -11.15
N GLU A 368 9.89 17.67 -9.89
CA GLU A 368 11.20 18.27 -9.58
C GLU A 368 12.37 17.38 -10.03
N LEU A 369 12.27 16.06 -9.92
CA LEU A 369 13.29 15.12 -10.40
C LEU A 369 13.45 15.19 -11.92
N ARG A 370 12.35 15.30 -12.67
CA ARG A 370 12.40 15.52 -14.14
C ARG A 370 13.04 16.85 -14.48
N HIS A 371 12.63 17.93 -13.81
CA HIS A 371 13.22 19.27 -14.03
C HIS A 371 14.75 19.28 -13.86
N ARG A 372 15.26 18.42 -12.98
CA ARG A 372 16.71 18.28 -12.73
C ARG A 372 17.37 17.18 -13.56
N ASN A 373 16.64 16.49 -14.44
CA ASN A 373 17.11 15.34 -15.21
C ASN A 373 17.71 14.22 -14.33
N ILE A 374 17.11 13.96 -13.14
CA ILE A 374 17.50 12.88 -12.23
C ILE A 374 16.64 11.65 -12.53
N PRO A 375 17.18 10.56 -13.13
CA PRO A 375 16.43 9.34 -13.40
C PRO A 375 15.91 8.70 -12.11
N TYR A 376 14.61 8.39 -12.07
CA TYR A 376 13.98 7.74 -10.92
C TYR A 376 13.12 6.55 -11.36
N GLU A 377 12.81 5.67 -10.42
CA GLU A 377 11.88 4.56 -10.57
C GLU A 377 10.83 4.64 -9.48
N LEU A 378 9.56 4.67 -9.90
CA LEU A 378 8.42 4.66 -8.99
C LEU A 378 8.09 3.21 -8.64
N ILE A 379 8.23 2.84 -7.36
CA ILE A 379 7.99 1.48 -6.89
C ILE A 379 6.64 1.38 -6.18
N GLY A 380 5.78 0.47 -6.66
CA GLY A 380 4.53 0.12 -5.98
C GLY A 380 3.35 1.06 -6.27
N SER A 381 3.47 1.98 -7.22
CA SER A 381 2.36 2.81 -7.70
C SER A 381 2.42 2.99 -9.21
N ARG A 382 1.26 3.27 -9.84
CA ARG A 382 1.19 3.75 -11.21
C ARG A 382 1.58 5.22 -11.25
N SER A 383 2.07 5.70 -12.38
CA SER A 383 2.28 7.13 -12.59
C SER A 383 1.01 7.90 -12.21
N PHE A 384 1.17 9.07 -11.61
CA PHE A 384 0.05 9.91 -11.19
C PHE A 384 -0.92 10.18 -12.34
N PHE A 385 -0.40 10.47 -13.53
CA PHE A 385 -1.19 10.77 -14.72
C PHE A 385 -1.88 9.56 -15.35
N ASP A 386 -1.48 8.34 -15.02
CA ASP A 386 -2.13 7.12 -15.52
C ASP A 386 -3.34 6.70 -14.69
N ARG A 387 -3.57 7.35 -13.58
CA ARG A 387 -4.68 7.06 -12.68
C ARG A 387 -6.00 7.44 -13.35
N ARG A 388 -7.00 6.58 -13.21
CA ARG A 388 -8.34 6.76 -13.80
C ARG A 388 -8.97 8.07 -13.35
N GLU A 389 -8.98 8.35 -12.05
CA GLU A 389 -9.57 9.56 -11.47
C GLU A 389 -8.88 10.84 -11.93
N VAL A 390 -7.57 10.79 -12.14
CA VAL A 390 -6.82 11.93 -12.71
C VAL A 390 -7.25 12.21 -14.14
N LYS A 391 -7.31 11.17 -14.99
CA LYS A 391 -7.75 11.28 -16.38
C LYS A 391 -9.20 11.77 -16.47
N ASP A 392 -10.08 11.36 -15.53
CA ASP A 392 -11.47 11.81 -15.47
C ASP A 392 -11.56 13.32 -15.15
N VAL A 393 -10.84 13.78 -14.11
CA VAL A 393 -10.83 15.18 -13.69
C VAL A 393 -10.22 16.10 -14.76
N LEU A 394 -9.15 15.66 -15.43
CA LEU A 394 -8.59 16.39 -16.57
C LEU A 394 -9.57 16.48 -17.73
N SER A 395 -10.38 15.44 -17.97
CA SER A 395 -11.43 15.48 -18.99
C SER A 395 -12.56 16.44 -18.62
N PHE A 396 -12.92 16.55 -17.34
CA PHE A 396 -13.82 17.62 -16.88
C PHE A 396 -13.22 18.99 -17.18
N LEU A 397 -11.97 19.25 -16.81
CA LEU A 397 -11.28 20.51 -17.06
C LEU A 397 -11.25 20.88 -18.55
N ARG A 398 -10.93 19.91 -19.43
CA ARG A 398 -10.91 20.14 -20.89
C ARG A 398 -12.27 20.57 -21.39
N LEU A 399 -13.36 19.91 -20.98
CA LEU A 399 -14.72 20.26 -21.39
C LEU A 399 -15.20 21.61 -20.84
N LEU A 400 -14.68 22.05 -19.69
CA LEU A 400 -15.01 23.38 -19.15
C LEU A 400 -14.42 24.53 -19.98
N VAL A 401 -13.36 24.24 -20.75
CA VAL A 401 -12.71 25.21 -21.66
C VAL A 401 -13.16 25.02 -23.08
N ASP A 402 -13.20 23.78 -23.55
CA ASP A 402 -13.58 23.42 -24.91
C ASP A 402 -14.66 22.34 -24.93
N GLN A 403 -15.91 22.77 -25.19
CA GLN A 403 -17.06 21.88 -25.27
C GLN A 403 -17.05 21.00 -26.55
N THR A 404 -16.16 21.27 -27.50
CA THR A 404 -16.02 20.50 -28.75
C THR A 404 -15.02 19.34 -28.59
N ASP A 405 -14.41 19.16 -27.40
CA ASP A 405 -13.51 18.06 -27.14
C ASP A 405 -14.24 16.72 -26.97
N ASP A 406 -14.44 16.05 -28.11
CA ASP A 406 -15.15 14.78 -28.19
C ASP A 406 -14.48 13.64 -27.41
N LEU A 407 -13.16 13.69 -27.25
CA LEU A 407 -12.42 12.70 -26.47
C LEU A 407 -12.70 12.85 -24.94
N ALA A 408 -12.62 14.08 -24.47
CA ALA A 408 -12.93 14.40 -23.09
C ALA A 408 -14.40 14.09 -22.78
N LEU A 409 -15.32 14.49 -23.68
CA LEU A 409 -16.74 14.20 -23.53
C LEU A 409 -17.02 12.70 -23.50
N SER A 410 -16.45 11.94 -24.42
CA SER A 410 -16.65 10.48 -24.48
C SER A 410 -16.24 9.80 -23.19
N ARG A 411 -15.20 10.31 -22.54
CA ARG A 411 -14.71 9.77 -21.28
C ARG A 411 -15.66 10.01 -20.12
N ILE A 412 -16.17 11.24 -19.97
CA ILE A 412 -16.95 11.63 -18.80
C ILE A 412 -18.45 11.67 -19.03
N ALA A 413 -18.95 11.37 -20.23
CA ALA A 413 -20.39 11.45 -20.56
C ALA A 413 -21.27 10.74 -19.52
N ASN A 414 -20.83 9.59 -19.01
CA ASN A 414 -21.51 8.80 -17.98
C ASN A 414 -20.64 8.52 -16.75
N VAL A 415 -19.66 9.36 -16.45
CA VAL A 415 -18.79 9.29 -15.27
C VAL A 415 -18.91 10.58 -14.47
N PRO A 416 -19.54 10.57 -13.28
CA PRO A 416 -20.39 9.53 -12.67
C PRO A 416 -21.64 9.15 -13.51
N PRO A 417 -22.25 7.98 -13.27
CA PRO A 417 -23.43 7.53 -14.01
C PRO A 417 -24.58 8.56 -13.96
N ARG A 418 -25.07 8.95 -15.14
CA ARG A 418 -26.14 9.94 -15.27
C ARG A 418 -27.23 9.57 -16.29
N GLY A 419 -27.22 8.29 -16.75
CA GLY A 419 -28.22 7.78 -17.68
C GLY A 419 -27.81 7.82 -19.15
N LEU A 420 -26.62 8.33 -19.45
CA LEU A 420 -26.04 8.31 -20.80
C LEU A 420 -25.38 6.95 -21.05
N SER A 421 -26.15 6.01 -21.62
CA SER A 421 -25.60 4.69 -21.94
C SER A 421 -24.55 4.78 -23.06
N TYR A 422 -23.65 3.79 -23.11
CA TYR A 422 -22.69 3.65 -24.20
C TYR A 422 -23.35 3.72 -25.59
N ASN A 423 -24.51 3.04 -25.77
CA ASN A 423 -25.23 3.03 -27.02
C ASN A 423 -25.77 4.42 -27.40
N ALA A 424 -26.20 5.25 -26.42
CA ALA A 424 -26.65 6.60 -26.67
C ALA A 424 -25.51 7.50 -27.15
N VAL A 425 -24.34 7.39 -26.52
CA VAL A 425 -23.12 8.13 -26.90
C VAL A 425 -22.62 7.68 -28.28
N GLU A 426 -22.60 6.39 -28.57
CA GLU A 426 -22.19 5.86 -29.88
C GLU A 426 -23.14 6.24 -31.01
N LYS A 427 -24.47 6.30 -30.76
CA LYS A 427 -25.44 6.81 -31.70
C LYS A 427 -25.16 8.28 -32.05
N ALA A 428 -24.89 9.10 -31.01
CA ALA A 428 -24.53 10.50 -31.20
C ALA A 428 -23.21 10.66 -31.97
N ARG A 429 -22.21 9.86 -31.66
CA ARG A 429 -20.90 9.89 -32.33
C ARG A 429 -21.00 9.58 -33.82
N LYS A 430 -21.78 8.56 -34.22
CA LYS A 430 -22.01 8.24 -35.62
C LYS A 430 -22.66 9.42 -36.37
N LYS A 431 -23.71 10.02 -35.77
CA LYS A 431 -24.40 11.17 -36.37
C LYS A 431 -23.47 12.39 -36.46
N ALA A 432 -22.68 12.66 -35.41
CA ALA A 432 -21.67 13.72 -35.38
C ALA A 432 -20.64 13.58 -36.52
N THR A 433 -20.15 12.34 -36.74
CA THR A 433 -19.21 12.04 -37.82
C THR A 433 -19.86 12.26 -39.22
N GLU A 434 -21.15 11.92 -39.37
CA GLU A 434 -21.89 12.09 -40.63
C GLU A 434 -22.20 13.57 -40.92
N SER A 435 -22.51 14.37 -39.88
CA SER A 435 -22.85 15.80 -40.03
C SER A 435 -21.65 16.74 -40.00
N GLY A 436 -20.46 16.26 -39.53
CA GLY A 436 -19.30 17.11 -39.31
C GLY A 436 -19.43 18.03 -38.08
N GLU A 437 -20.35 17.72 -37.17
CA GLU A 437 -20.58 18.47 -35.92
C GLU A 437 -19.85 17.84 -34.76
N SER A 438 -19.74 18.58 -33.63
CA SER A 438 -19.19 18.02 -32.40
C SER A 438 -20.15 17.00 -31.76
N LEU A 439 -19.62 16.06 -31.00
CA LEU A 439 -20.41 15.09 -30.26
C LEU A 439 -21.36 15.79 -29.26
N TRP A 440 -20.93 16.92 -28.68
CA TRP A 440 -21.75 17.68 -27.73
C TRP A 440 -22.95 18.32 -28.40
N SER A 441 -22.77 19.06 -29.55
CA SER A 441 -23.86 19.64 -30.28
C SER A 441 -24.88 18.59 -30.77
N THR A 442 -24.36 17.45 -31.22
CA THR A 442 -25.18 16.31 -31.65
C THR A 442 -25.97 15.68 -30.51
N LEU A 443 -25.40 15.53 -29.32
CA LEU A 443 -26.10 15.03 -28.12
C LEU A 443 -27.25 15.98 -27.73
N LEU A 444 -27.01 17.30 -27.75
CA LEU A 444 -28.03 18.30 -27.47
C LEU A 444 -29.15 18.24 -28.49
N ASP A 445 -28.84 18.13 -29.80
CA ASP A 445 -29.83 18.02 -30.86
C ASP A 445 -30.69 16.75 -30.71
N LEU A 446 -30.05 15.59 -30.49
CA LEU A 446 -30.75 14.31 -30.28
C LEU A 446 -31.63 14.33 -29.01
N SER A 447 -31.21 15.03 -27.96
CA SER A 447 -32.04 15.24 -26.77
C SER A 447 -33.25 16.11 -27.06
N ARG A 448 -33.05 17.28 -27.67
CA ARG A 448 -34.12 18.25 -28.01
C ARG A 448 -35.14 17.72 -29.02
N THR A 449 -34.68 16.88 -29.94
CA THR A 449 -35.54 16.25 -30.96
C THR A 449 -36.20 14.95 -30.49
N GLY A 450 -36.03 14.57 -29.21
CA GLY A 450 -36.67 13.38 -28.66
C GLY A 450 -36.15 12.05 -29.21
N GLN A 451 -34.95 12.04 -29.81
CA GLN A 451 -34.31 10.85 -30.37
C GLN A 451 -33.48 10.04 -29.35
N LEU A 452 -33.38 10.53 -28.14
CA LEU A 452 -32.80 9.80 -26.96
C LEU A 452 -33.93 9.30 -26.06
N SER A 453 -33.60 8.31 -25.23
CA SER A 453 -34.49 7.91 -24.15
C SER A 453 -34.63 9.02 -23.10
N SER A 454 -35.74 9.03 -22.35
CA SER A 454 -35.96 10.00 -21.28
C SER A 454 -34.81 10.06 -20.28
N ALA A 455 -34.24 8.90 -19.89
CA ALA A 455 -33.09 8.82 -19.01
C ALA A 455 -31.81 9.42 -19.63
N ALA A 456 -31.58 9.21 -20.94
CA ALA A 456 -30.45 9.78 -21.65
C ALA A 456 -30.59 11.30 -21.83
N SER A 457 -31.80 11.79 -22.14
CA SER A 457 -32.07 13.23 -22.22
C SER A 457 -31.86 13.93 -20.90
N ALA A 458 -32.37 13.36 -19.80
CA ALA A 458 -32.09 13.88 -18.45
C ALA A 458 -30.59 13.85 -18.11
N GLY A 459 -29.83 12.88 -18.64
CA GLY A 459 -28.36 12.81 -18.55
C GLY A 459 -27.65 13.93 -19.27
N VAL A 460 -28.12 14.27 -20.48
CA VAL A 460 -27.65 15.43 -21.27
C VAL A 460 -27.90 16.73 -20.52
N ASP A 461 -29.11 16.93 -19.97
CA ASP A 461 -29.45 18.13 -19.18
C ASP A 461 -28.55 18.30 -17.94
N LYS A 462 -28.26 17.21 -17.27
CA LYS A 462 -27.29 17.21 -16.11
C LYS A 462 -25.89 17.61 -16.56
N LEU A 463 -25.44 17.07 -17.69
CA LEU A 463 -24.12 17.38 -18.23
C LEU A 463 -24.04 18.83 -18.72
N GLU A 464 -25.09 19.35 -19.37
CA GLU A 464 -25.20 20.76 -19.80
C GLU A 464 -25.04 21.71 -18.60
N LYS A 465 -25.72 21.40 -17.48
CA LYS A 465 -25.58 22.18 -16.25
C LYS A 465 -24.14 22.13 -15.68
N LEU A 466 -23.49 20.99 -15.72
CA LEU A 466 -22.09 20.84 -15.23
C LEU A 466 -21.13 21.65 -16.11
N ILE A 467 -21.25 21.54 -17.44
CA ILE A 467 -20.39 22.26 -18.37
C ILE A 467 -20.63 23.77 -18.26
N GLY A 468 -21.88 24.19 -18.00
CA GLY A 468 -22.24 25.59 -17.77
C GLY A 468 -21.60 26.24 -16.54
N LEU A 469 -21.05 25.45 -15.64
CA LEU A 469 -20.30 25.93 -14.45
C LEU A 469 -18.83 26.27 -14.77
N GLY A 470 -18.42 26.16 -16.04
CA GLY A 470 -17.02 26.40 -16.43
C GLY A 470 -16.57 27.85 -16.16
N PRO A 471 -15.24 28.06 -16.06
CA PRO A 471 -14.67 29.37 -15.74
C PRO A 471 -15.02 30.49 -16.70
N ALA A 472 -15.33 30.16 -17.96
CA ALA A 472 -15.80 31.12 -18.95
C ALA A 472 -17.20 31.71 -18.65
N ASN A 473 -18.01 31.02 -17.84
CA ASN A 473 -19.40 31.39 -17.53
C ASN A 473 -19.57 31.91 -16.09
N THR A 474 -18.51 31.91 -15.28
CA THR A 474 -18.57 32.42 -13.89
C THR A 474 -18.32 33.92 -13.86
N HIS A 475 -19.36 34.71 -13.56
CA HIS A 475 -19.22 36.13 -13.27
C HIS A 475 -18.92 36.36 -11.80
N GLY A 476 -17.87 37.14 -11.49
CA GLY A 476 -17.66 37.65 -10.13
C GLY A 476 -16.49 37.08 -9.31
N GLY A 477 -15.34 36.79 -9.95
CA GLY A 477 -14.10 36.55 -9.22
C GLY A 477 -13.90 35.11 -8.69
N THR A 478 -14.69 34.15 -9.18
CA THR A 478 -14.48 32.72 -8.90
C THR A 478 -13.24 32.22 -9.63
N THR A 479 -12.30 31.58 -8.93
CA THR A 479 -11.11 31.00 -9.55
C THR A 479 -11.42 29.73 -10.34
N ALA A 480 -10.56 29.35 -11.30
CA ALA A 480 -10.74 28.10 -12.07
C ALA A 480 -10.69 26.86 -11.16
N ALA A 481 -9.84 26.90 -10.11
CA ALA A 481 -9.79 25.84 -9.10
C ALA A 481 -11.09 25.71 -8.31
N GLU A 482 -11.71 26.84 -7.92
CA GLU A 482 -13.02 26.85 -7.26
C GLU A 482 -14.13 26.37 -8.19
N ALA A 483 -14.10 26.76 -9.47
CA ALA A 483 -15.03 26.27 -10.49
C ALA A 483 -14.93 24.75 -10.68
N LEU A 484 -13.72 24.20 -10.80
CA LEU A 484 -13.49 22.76 -10.87
C LEU A 484 -14.03 22.05 -9.63
N GLN A 485 -13.72 22.56 -8.44
CA GLN A 485 -14.21 21.99 -7.19
C GLN A 485 -15.75 21.99 -7.15
N HIS A 486 -16.37 23.04 -7.63
CA HIS A 486 -17.83 23.14 -7.71
C HIS A 486 -18.43 22.11 -8.67
N VAL A 487 -17.81 21.94 -9.86
CA VAL A 487 -18.20 20.91 -10.85
C VAL A 487 -18.10 19.50 -10.26
N LEU A 488 -16.99 19.16 -9.59
CA LEU A 488 -16.79 17.85 -8.97
C LEU A 488 -17.83 17.56 -7.86
N ASN A 489 -18.18 18.60 -7.08
CA ASN A 489 -19.21 18.49 -6.04
C ASN A 489 -20.61 18.30 -6.66
N GLN A 490 -20.98 19.08 -7.69
CA GLN A 490 -22.26 18.95 -8.38
C GLN A 490 -22.39 17.63 -9.14
N ALA A 491 -21.26 17.10 -9.65
CA ALA A 491 -21.20 15.77 -10.26
C ALA A 491 -21.30 14.64 -9.23
N ASN A 492 -21.23 14.93 -7.93
CA ASN A 492 -21.11 13.93 -6.85
C ASN A 492 -19.93 12.97 -7.08
N TYR A 493 -18.78 13.50 -7.58
CA TYR A 493 -17.65 12.67 -8.01
C TYR A 493 -17.01 11.92 -6.82
N ARG A 494 -17.01 12.51 -5.61
CA ARG A 494 -16.54 11.84 -4.40
C ARG A 494 -17.38 10.61 -4.08
N GLN A 495 -18.71 10.76 -4.06
CA GLN A 495 -19.63 9.63 -3.83
C GLN A 495 -19.50 8.56 -4.93
N TYR A 496 -19.18 8.97 -6.16
CA TYR A 496 -18.89 8.04 -7.24
C TYR A 496 -17.64 7.22 -6.95
N LEU A 497 -16.53 7.83 -6.50
CA LEU A 497 -15.32 7.10 -6.10
C LEU A 497 -15.57 6.19 -4.90
N GLU A 498 -16.31 6.66 -3.90
CA GLU A 498 -16.73 5.86 -2.74
C GLU A 498 -17.57 4.65 -3.15
N LYS A 499 -18.35 4.79 -4.23
CA LYS A 499 -19.13 3.70 -4.83
C LYS A 499 -18.34 2.77 -5.74
N GLU A 500 -17.32 3.24 -6.43
CA GLU A 500 -16.53 2.44 -7.38
C GLU A 500 -15.43 1.61 -6.69
N PHE A 501 -14.94 2.05 -5.54
CA PHE A 501 -13.85 1.43 -4.81
C PHE A 501 -14.28 1.06 -3.40
N GLU A 502 -13.92 -0.12 -2.95
CA GLU A 502 -14.42 -0.73 -1.71
C GLU A 502 -13.57 -0.39 -0.50
N ASP A 503 -12.25 -0.34 -0.70
CA ASP A 503 -11.33 -0.01 0.37
C ASP A 503 -11.37 1.49 0.61
N GLU A 504 -11.81 1.90 1.81
CA GLU A 504 -11.82 3.30 2.22
C GLU A 504 -10.46 3.99 2.05
N ARG A 505 -9.36 3.25 2.18
CA ARG A 505 -8.01 3.77 1.95
C ARG A 505 -7.77 4.04 0.48
N GLU A 506 -8.26 3.16 -0.41
CA GLU A 506 -8.19 3.38 -1.84
C GLU A 506 -9.08 4.53 -2.28
N GLN A 507 -10.30 4.63 -1.73
CA GLN A 507 -11.21 5.77 -1.98
C GLN A 507 -10.55 7.09 -1.62
N GLU A 508 -9.96 7.17 -0.41
CA GLU A 508 -9.27 8.37 0.05
C GLU A 508 -8.03 8.69 -0.79
N ALA A 509 -7.22 7.68 -1.13
CA ALA A 509 -6.05 7.86 -1.99
C ALA A 509 -6.45 8.43 -3.36
N ARG A 510 -7.53 7.92 -3.96
CA ARG A 510 -8.05 8.45 -5.23
C ARG A 510 -8.60 9.85 -5.09
N TRP A 511 -9.32 10.14 -4.00
CA TRP A 511 -9.82 11.49 -3.72
C TRP A 511 -8.67 12.50 -3.50
N LEU A 512 -7.59 12.10 -2.85
CA LEU A 512 -6.37 12.91 -2.73
C LEU A 512 -5.71 13.17 -4.09
N SER A 513 -5.78 12.22 -5.03
CA SER A 513 -5.32 12.45 -6.42
C SER A 513 -6.16 13.54 -7.13
N VAL A 514 -7.47 13.52 -6.92
CA VAL A 514 -8.37 14.57 -7.42
C VAL A 514 -8.03 15.93 -6.78
N GLU A 515 -7.85 15.95 -5.47
CA GLU A 515 -7.43 17.15 -4.72
C GLU A 515 -6.14 17.75 -5.27
N GLU A 516 -5.17 16.90 -5.64
CA GLU A 516 -3.88 17.36 -6.15
C GLU A 516 -3.99 18.04 -7.52
N ILE A 517 -4.94 17.65 -8.38
CA ILE A 517 -5.23 18.39 -9.62
C ILE A 517 -5.78 19.78 -9.30
N VAL A 518 -6.71 19.88 -8.35
CA VAL A 518 -7.27 21.18 -7.91
C VAL A 518 -6.19 22.05 -7.32
N ASN A 519 -5.32 21.50 -6.51
CA ASN A 519 -4.19 22.22 -5.90
C ASN A 519 -3.18 22.68 -6.95
N GLY A 520 -2.88 21.85 -7.95
CA GLY A 520 -2.01 22.19 -9.07
C GLY A 520 -2.57 23.37 -9.89
N LEU A 521 -3.87 23.33 -10.21
CA LEU A 521 -4.55 24.40 -10.91
C LEU A 521 -4.53 25.71 -10.11
N ALA A 522 -4.81 25.67 -8.80
CA ALA A 522 -4.77 26.84 -7.93
C ALA A 522 -3.38 27.46 -7.83
N ARG A 523 -2.30 26.64 -7.84
CA ARG A 523 -0.92 27.16 -7.91
C ARG A 523 -0.68 27.89 -9.23
N HIS A 524 -1.07 27.27 -10.34
CA HIS A 524 -0.91 27.84 -11.69
C HIS A 524 -1.68 29.17 -11.84
N GLU A 525 -2.89 29.28 -11.29
CA GLU A 525 -3.66 30.54 -11.24
C GLU A 525 -2.94 31.63 -10.45
N LYS A 526 -2.36 31.28 -9.32
CA LYS A 526 -1.62 32.24 -8.48
C LYS A 526 -0.44 32.88 -9.21
N ASP A 527 0.20 32.11 -10.07
CA ASP A 527 1.34 32.56 -10.87
C ASP A 527 0.92 33.34 -12.13
N ASN A 528 -0.37 33.25 -12.54
CA ASN A 528 -0.95 33.87 -13.74
C ASN A 528 -2.15 34.77 -13.42
N ARG A 529 -2.09 35.58 -12.37
CA ARG A 529 -3.22 36.36 -11.82
C ARG A 529 -3.87 37.36 -12.76
N ASP A 530 -3.15 37.85 -13.76
CA ASP A 530 -3.62 38.87 -14.70
C ASP A 530 -4.23 38.25 -15.99
N THR A 531 -4.43 36.93 -16.02
CA THR A 531 -4.93 36.19 -17.15
C THR A 531 -6.37 35.74 -16.88
N ASP A 532 -7.22 35.69 -17.92
CA ASP A 532 -8.58 35.19 -17.77
C ASP A 532 -8.60 33.71 -17.36
N PRO A 533 -9.60 33.25 -16.57
CA PRO A 533 -9.61 31.91 -16.01
C PRO A 533 -9.60 30.78 -17.06
N ALA A 534 -10.22 30.96 -18.24
CA ALA A 534 -10.22 29.95 -19.29
C ALA A 534 -8.82 29.77 -19.89
N THR A 535 -8.12 30.86 -20.16
CA THR A 535 -6.72 30.84 -20.62
C THR A 535 -5.79 30.24 -19.60
N VAL A 536 -6.01 30.49 -18.29
CA VAL A 536 -5.23 29.85 -17.20
C VAL A 536 -5.42 28.33 -17.23
N VAL A 537 -6.66 27.85 -17.34
CA VAL A 537 -6.94 26.40 -17.46
C VAL A 537 -6.28 25.79 -18.68
N GLN A 538 -6.38 26.48 -19.84
CA GLN A 538 -5.77 25.97 -21.07
C GLN A 538 -4.24 25.84 -20.92
N ARG A 539 -3.57 26.86 -20.40
CA ARG A 539 -2.12 26.81 -20.13
C ARG A 539 -1.75 25.70 -19.15
N TYR A 540 -2.55 25.54 -18.07
CA TYR A 540 -2.33 24.47 -17.12
C TYR A 540 -2.46 23.08 -17.77
N LEU A 541 -3.45 22.88 -18.65
CA LEU A 541 -3.61 21.63 -19.39
C LEU A 541 -2.45 21.41 -20.38
N ASP A 542 -1.99 22.45 -21.06
CA ASP A 542 -0.85 22.38 -21.98
C ASP A 542 0.42 22.01 -21.22
N ASP A 543 0.68 22.62 -20.06
CA ASP A 543 1.82 22.30 -19.20
C ASP A 543 1.75 20.86 -18.71
N LEU A 544 0.56 20.37 -18.31
CA LEU A 544 0.37 18.98 -17.90
C LEU A 544 0.61 17.98 -19.04
N ILE A 545 0.18 18.31 -20.27
CA ILE A 545 0.46 17.45 -21.44
C ILE A 545 1.95 17.37 -21.69
N LEU A 546 2.67 18.49 -21.59
CA LEU A 546 4.12 18.52 -21.70
C LEU A 546 4.78 17.69 -20.59
N GLU A 547 4.32 17.84 -19.34
CA GLU A 547 4.79 17.00 -18.21
C GLU A 547 4.60 15.50 -18.45
N VAL A 548 3.45 15.08 -19.02
CA VAL A 548 3.17 13.68 -19.37
C VAL A 548 4.10 13.20 -20.48
N GLN A 549 4.27 13.98 -21.56
CA GLN A 549 5.17 13.61 -22.66
C GLN A 549 6.65 13.57 -22.22
N GLU A 550 7.05 14.49 -21.36
CA GLU A 550 8.39 14.47 -20.77
C GLU A 550 8.56 13.25 -19.86
N ALA A 551 7.51 12.85 -19.10
CA ALA A 551 7.55 11.65 -18.27
C ALA A 551 7.73 10.39 -19.13
N GLU A 552 7.00 10.25 -20.25
CA GLU A 552 7.13 9.12 -21.18
C GLU A 552 8.53 9.07 -21.80
N ARG A 553 9.04 10.18 -22.33
CA ARG A 553 10.42 10.27 -22.86
C ARG A 553 11.46 9.95 -21.80
N PHE A 554 11.26 10.43 -20.57
CA PHE A 554 12.15 10.20 -19.46
C PHE A 554 12.15 8.72 -19.01
N GLU A 555 11.04 8.00 -19.19
CA GLU A 555 10.97 6.55 -18.96
C GLU A 555 11.70 5.73 -20.01
N ASP A 556 11.63 6.14 -21.27
CA ASP A 556 12.32 5.47 -22.38
C ASP A 556 13.86 5.65 -22.32
N ASP A 557 14.34 6.80 -21.83
CA ASP A 557 15.77 7.12 -21.70
C ASP A 557 16.40 6.65 -20.38
N LYS A 558 15.66 5.99 -19.48
CA LYS A 558 16.19 5.53 -18.18
C LYS A 558 17.33 4.53 -18.35
N PRO A 559 18.52 4.81 -17.77
CA PRO A 559 19.56 3.81 -17.68
C PRO A 559 19.08 2.62 -16.85
N LYS A 560 18.96 1.44 -17.45
CA LYS A 560 18.49 0.23 -16.77
C LYS A 560 19.36 -0.05 -15.53
N GLY A 561 18.78 0.07 -14.35
CA GLY A 561 19.35 -0.41 -13.09
C GLY A 561 19.98 0.63 -12.17
N ASN A 562 20.30 1.86 -12.61
CA ASN A 562 20.88 2.90 -11.74
C ASN A 562 19.96 4.11 -11.64
N THR A 563 18.84 3.97 -10.93
CA THR A 563 17.80 5.00 -10.77
C THR A 563 17.47 5.22 -9.29
N LEU A 564 17.24 6.51 -8.92
CA LEU A 564 16.71 6.86 -7.61
C LEU A 564 15.36 6.15 -7.37
N LYS A 565 15.12 5.65 -6.17
CA LYS A 565 13.87 4.99 -5.84
C LYS A 565 12.90 5.98 -5.19
N LEU A 566 11.70 6.10 -5.75
CA LEU A 566 10.60 6.89 -5.18
C LEU A 566 9.47 5.92 -4.83
N MET A 567 9.09 5.86 -3.54
CA MET A 567 8.14 4.85 -3.08
C MET A 567 7.47 5.21 -1.76
N THR A 568 6.39 4.49 -1.44
CA THR A 568 5.77 4.61 -0.13
C THR A 568 6.60 3.89 0.94
N LEU A 569 6.42 4.30 2.21
CA LEU A 569 7.03 3.64 3.37
C LEU A 569 6.70 2.14 3.44
N HIS A 570 5.48 1.74 3.06
CA HIS A 570 5.08 0.33 3.01
C HIS A 570 5.87 -0.47 1.96
N ALA A 571 6.08 0.11 0.78
CA ALA A 571 6.83 -0.53 -0.30
C ALA A 571 8.34 -0.65 0.02
N ALA A 572 8.84 0.18 0.93
CA ALA A 572 10.23 0.16 1.37
C ALA A 572 10.57 -1.00 2.32
N LYS A 573 9.56 -1.70 2.87
CA LYS A 573 9.80 -2.85 3.75
C LYS A 573 10.61 -3.93 3.02
N GLY A 574 11.65 -4.45 3.68
CA GLY A 574 12.57 -5.44 3.10
C GLY A 574 13.69 -4.85 2.24
N LEU A 575 13.62 -3.55 1.89
CA LEU A 575 14.67 -2.86 1.14
C LEU A 575 15.64 -2.12 2.08
N GLU A 576 16.76 -1.62 1.53
CA GLU A 576 17.73 -0.81 2.26
C GLU A 576 18.53 0.05 1.29
N PHE A 577 18.91 1.26 1.70
CA PHE A 577 19.56 2.26 0.86
C PHE A 577 20.64 3.00 1.64
N ASP A 578 21.68 3.47 0.95
CA ASP A 578 22.72 4.28 1.57
C ASP A 578 22.17 5.63 2.05
N CYS A 579 21.32 6.26 1.23
CA CYS A 579 20.70 7.54 1.55
C CYS A 579 19.16 7.43 1.47
N VAL A 580 18.47 7.93 2.49
CA VAL A 580 17.01 7.95 2.57
C VAL A 580 16.53 9.35 2.92
N TRP A 581 15.58 9.85 2.15
CA TRP A 581 14.78 11.02 2.46
C TRP A 581 13.37 10.55 2.82
N MET A 582 12.97 10.76 4.08
CA MET A 582 11.58 10.58 4.51
C MET A 582 10.91 11.94 4.50
N VAL A 583 9.88 12.09 3.69
CA VAL A 583 9.24 13.39 3.44
C VAL A 583 7.82 13.45 4.00
N GLY A 584 7.35 14.65 4.31
CA GLY A 584 6.01 14.86 4.84
C GLY A 584 5.85 14.40 6.29
N LEU A 585 6.84 14.64 7.14
CA LEU A 585 6.73 14.31 8.57
C LEU A 585 5.86 15.35 9.30
N GLU A 586 4.57 15.27 9.05
CA GLU A 586 3.56 16.19 9.54
C GLU A 586 2.40 15.43 10.19
N GLU A 587 1.82 16.02 11.22
CA GLU A 587 0.63 15.50 11.88
C GLU A 587 -0.54 15.43 10.88
N ASN A 588 -1.30 14.35 10.88
CA ASN A 588 -2.35 14.00 9.92
C ASN A 588 -1.86 13.52 8.53
N LEU A 589 -0.54 13.45 8.32
CA LEU A 589 0.06 12.84 7.14
C LEU A 589 0.92 11.62 7.55
N LEU A 590 1.83 11.80 8.49
CA LEU A 590 2.59 10.73 9.18
C LEU A 590 2.73 11.10 10.67
N PRO A 591 1.88 10.62 11.58
CA PRO A 591 0.83 9.60 11.40
C PRO A 591 -0.32 10.09 10.51
N HIS A 592 -0.93 9.14 9.77
CA HIS A 592 -2.08 9.45 8.93
C HIS A 592 -3.29 9.85 9.77
N ILE A 593 -4.14 10.77 9.24
CA ILE A 593 -5.30 11.31 9.95
C ILE A 593 -6.27 10.24 10.46
N ARG A 594 -6.47 9.16 9.71
CA ARG A 594 -7.31 8.03 10.13
C ARG A 594 -6.79 7.41 11.41
N ALA A 595 -5.49 7.11 11.46
CA ALA A 595 -4.86 6.53 12.64
C ALA A 595 -4.93 7.45 13.86
N VAL A 596 -4.84 8.78 13.63
CA VAL A 596 -5.03 9.77 14.70
C VAL A 596 -6.46 9.72 15.26
N ASN A 597 -7.46 9.50 14.40
CA ASN A 597 -8.87 9.40 14.79
C ASN A 597 -9.23 8.04 15.41
N GLU A 598 -8.60 6.94 14.97
CA GLU A 598 -8.81 5.59 15.49
C GLU A 598 -8.17 5.36 16.87
N GLY A 599 -7.15 6.16 17.24
CA GLY A 599 -6.56 6.16 18.57
C GLY A 599 -5.20 5.48 18.69
N LEU A 600 -4.80 5.17 19.93
CA LEU A 600 -3.41 4.81 20.27
C LEU A 600 -2.89 3.57 19.51
N SER A 601 -3.69 2.55 19.32
CA SER A 601 -3.26 1.31 18.64
C SER A 601 -2.90 1.56 17.16
N ALA A 602 -3.68 2.41 16.49
CA ALA A 602 -3.41 2.78 15.11
C ALA A 602 -2.20 3.72 15.00
N ILE A 603 -2.01 4.61 15.98
CA ILE A 603 -0.80 5.45 16.07
C ILE A 603 0.45 4.58 16.28
N ASP A 604 0.35 3.50 17.07
CA ASP A 604 1.47 2.57 17.26
C ASP A 604 1.83 1.85 15.95
N GLU A 605 0.86 1.53 15.08
CA GLU A 605 1.12 0.98 13.74
C GLU A 605 1.83 2.02 12.84
N GLU A 606 1.35 3.27 12.83
CA GLU A 606 2.01 4.37 12.08
C GLU A 606 3.43 4.64 12.60
N ARG A 607 3.67 4.48 13.91
CA ARG A 607 5.01 4.59 14.49
C ARG A 607 5.92 3.45 14.01
N ARG A 608 5.41 2.21 13.90
CA ARG A 608 6.15 1.10 13.27
C ARG A 608 6.45 1.40 11.80
N LEU A 609 5.51 2.01 11.09
CA LEU A 609 5.73 2.41 9.70
C LEU A 609 6.83 3.47 9.58
N CYS A 610 6.83 4.47 10.46
CA CYS A 610 7.90 5.46 10.55
C CYS A 610 9.25 4.78 10.91
N TYR A 611 9.26 3.86 11.87
CA TYR A 611 10.43 3.07 12.26
C TYR A 611 10.96 2.23 11.07
N VAL A 612 10.07 1.61 10.30
CA VAL A 612 10.47 0.92 9.07
C VAL A 612 11.19 1.87 8.13
N GLY A 613 10.65 3.08 7.89
CA GLY A 613 11.28 4.08 7.03
C GLY A 613 12.68 4.48 7.51
N VAL A 614 12.81 4.85 8.78
CA VAL A 614 14.09 5.23 9.42
C VAL A 614 15.14 4.13 9.26
N THR A 615 14.75 2.88 9.51
CA THR A 615 15.66 1.72 9.46
C THR A 615 15.99 1.24 8.04
N ARG A 616 15.48 1.91 6.98
CA ARG A 616 15.92 1.67 5.59
C ARG A 616 17.25 2.35 5.28
N ALA A 617 17.59 3.42 5.99
CA ALA A 617 18.83 4.16 5.79
C ALA A 617 20.04 3.41 6.36
N ARG A 618 21.11 3.32 5.57
CA ARG A 618 22.40 2.78 6.02
C ARG A 618 23.32 3.89 6.55
N LYS A 619 23.48 4.99 5.79
CA LYS A 619 24.52 6.02 6.06
C LYS A 619 23.92 7.41 6.31
N ARG A 620 22.91 7.80 5.56
CA ARG A 620 22.32 9.14 5.62
C ARG A 620 20.79 9.06 5.70
N LEU A 621 20.23 9.78 6.68
CA LEU A 621 18.80 9.94 6.84
C LEU A 621 18.45 11.43 6.90
N VAL A 622 17.57 11.84 6.00
CA VAL A 622 17.00 13.18 5.97
C VAL A 622 15.51 13.09 6.21
N LEU A 623 15.01 13.89 7.14
CA LEU A 623 13.59 13.97 7.51
C LEU A 623 13.08 15.34 7.07
N SER A 624 12.01 15.43 6.30
CA SER A 624 11.50 16.74 5.89
C SER A 624 10.03 16.95 6.24
N LEU A 625 9.67 18.21 6.38
CA LEU A 625 8.30 18.67 6.63
C LEU A 625 8.06 20.00 5.94
N ALA A 626 6.81 20.25 5.55
CA ALA A 626 6.35 21.54 5.05
C ALA A 626 5.55 22.30 6.12
N LEU A 627 5.70 23.64 6.19
CA LEU A 627 4.94 24.49 7.10
C LEU A 627 3.48 24.66 6.64
N THR A 628 3.25 24.59 5.33
CA THR A 628 1.92 24.66 4.74
C THR A 628 1.80 23.62 3.63
N ARG A 629 0.60 23.09 3.41
CA ARG A 629 0.26 22.26 2.24
C ARG A 629 -1.02 22.77 1.59
N MET A 630 -1.08 22.69 0.29
CA MET A 630 -2.30 23.00 -0.44
C MET A 630 -3.36 21.94 -0.15
N LYS A 631 -4.56 22.40 0.20
CA LYS A 631 -5.77 21.59 0.32
C LYS A 631 -6.91 22.33 -0.35
N TRP A 632 -7.46 21.75 -1.41
CA TRP A 632 -8.56 22.36 -2.18
C TRP A 632 -8.26 23.79 -2.62
N GLY A 633 -7.09 24.00 -3.22
CA GLY A 633 -6.66 25.31 -3.68
C GLY A 633 -6.28 26.30 -2.59
N LYS A 634 -6.31 25.92 -1.31
CA LYS A 634 -6.00 26.82 -0.18
C LYS A 634 -4.82 26.29 0.62
N ALA A 635 -3.83 27.15 0.87
CA ALA A 635 -2.71 26.80 1.73
C ALA A 635 -3.20 26.66 3.17
N LYS A 636 -2.97 25.48 3.77
CA LYS A 636 -3.29 25.19 5.17
C LYS A 636 -2.01 24.96 5.97
N PRO A 637 -1.91 25.50 7.19
CA PRO A 637 -0.76 25.30 8.04
C PRO A 637 -0.68 23.83 8.49
N CYS A 638 0.52 23.27 8.47
CA CYS A 638 0.84 21.95 8.95
C CYS A 638 1.50 22.01 10.33
N LYS A 639 1.30 20.96 11.12
CA LYS A 639 1.99 20.77 12.39
C LYS A 639 3.09 19.72 12.19
N PRO A 640 4.31 19.91 12.74
CA PRO A 640 5.30 18.85 12.72
C PRO A 640 4.77 17.56 13.32
N SER A 641 5.13 16.44 12.73
CA SER A 641 4.76 15.11 13.21
C SER A 641 5.23 14.90 14.65
N ARG A 642 4.38 14.26 15.47
CA ARG A 642 4.80 13.77 16.80
C ARG A 642 6.03 12.86 16.72
N PHE A 643 6.20 12.14 15.62
CA PHE A 643 7.33 11.25 15.40
C PHE A 643 8.67 11.98 15.28
N LEU A 644 8.69 13.23 14.78
CA LEU A 644 9.91 14.05 14.81
C LEU A 644 10.37 14.36 16.23
N TYR A 645 9.43 14.63 17.12
CA TYR A 645 9.75 14.88 18.53
C TYR A 645 10.19 13.60 19.25
N GLU A 646 9.59 12.47 18.89
CA GLU A 646 9.95 11.16 19.44
C GLU A 646 11.36 10.75 18.97
N LEU A 647 11.68 10.87 17.67
CA LEU A 647 12.99 10.58 17.08
C LEU A 647 14.12 11.41 17.72
N THR A 648 13.81 12.66 18.09
CA THR A 648 14.78 13.59 18.71
C THR A 648 14.81 13.50 20.23
N GLY A 649 13.96 12.69 20.86
CA GLY A 649 13.84 12.59 22.31
C GLY A 649 13.19 13.81 22.96
N GLN A 650 12.39 14.58 22.22
CA GLN A 650 11.76 15.84 22.69
C GLN A 650 10.22 15.74 22.76
N SER A 651 9.68 14.56 23.02
CA SER A 651 8.23 14.26 23.01
C SER A 651 7.40 15.20 23.90
N GLU A 652 7.96 15.72 24.98
CA GLU A 652 7.29 16.66 25.89
C GLU A 652 6.89 17.96 25.17
N LYS A 653 7.70 18.42 24.20
CA LYS A 653 7.42 19.65 23.44
C LYS A 653 6.21 19.52 22.52
N PHE A 654 5.85 18.30 22.10
CA PHE A 654 4.64 18.07 21.33
C PHE A 654 3.39 18.27 22.18
N ALA A 655 3.40 17.83 23.44
CA ALA A 655 2.28 17.96 24.37
C ALA A 655 2.04 19.44 24.80
N GLU A 656 3.10 20.26 24.84
CA GLU A 656 2.99 21.68 25.25
C GLU A 656 2.34 22.59 24.19
N GLY A 657 2.28 22.20 22.92
CA GLY A 657 1.71 22.94 21.79
C GLY A 657 2.46 24.26 21.48
N PRO A 658 2.28 24.84 20.29
CA PRO A 658 3.03 26.03 19.87
C PRO A 658 2.69 27.32 20.67
N ALA A 659 1.60 27.36 21.44
CA ALA A 659 1.18 28.55 22.21
C ALA A 659 2.05 28.81 23.44
N LYS A 660 2.50 27.75 24.16
CA LYS A 660 3.34 27.94 25.37
C LYS A 660 4.82 28.24 25.06
N ALA A 661 5.29 27.86 23.88
CA ALA A 661 6.67 28.17 23.47
C ALA A 661 6.88 29.68 23.16
N ARG A 662 5.85 30.42 22.77
CA ARG A 662 5.92 31.87 22.53
C ARG A 662 5.98 32.67 23.82
N GLU A 663 5.39 32.22 24.92
CA GLU A 663 5.46 32.92 26.21
C GLU A 663 6.84 32.87 26.88
N LYS A 664 7.59 31.74 26.67
CA LYS A 664 8.95 31.63 27.24
C LYS A 664 10.02 32.42 26.51
N VAL A 665 9.81 32.83 25.26
CA VAL A 665 10.76 33.66 24.47
C VAL A 665 10.50 35.16 24.64
N GLY A 666 9.33 35.55 25.15
CA GLY A 666 8.90 36.95 25.29
C GLY A 666 9.21 37.66 26.62
N ALA A 667 9.76 36.95 27.62
CA ALA A 667 10.08 37.55 28.91
C ALA A 667 11.41 38.29 28.86
N LYS A 668 11.39 39.58 28.45
CA LYS A 668 12.52 40.49 28.65
C LYS A 668 12.80 40.66 30.15
N PRO A 669 14.07 40.71 30.60
CA PRO A 669 14.39 40.91 31.99
C PRO A 669 13.93 42.33 32.44
N ARG A 670 13.11 42.39 33.47
CA ARG A 670 12.71 43.64 34.14
C ARG A 670 13.96 44.29 34.73
N THR A 671 14.40 45.41 34.18
CA THR A 671 15.39 46.28 34.78
C THR A 671 14.85 46.81 36.10
N ARG A 672 15.49 46.46 37.22
CA ARG A 672 15.28 47.07 38.54
C ARG A 672 15.65 48.56 38.47
N ARG A 673 14.68 49.44 38.64
CA ARG A 673 14.94 50.89 39.00
C ARG A 673 15.32 50.92 40.45
N ALA A 674 16.45 51.55 40.72
CA ALA A 674 16.89 51.88 42.07
C ALA A 674 16.00 52.97 42.69
N PRO A 675 15.77 52.97 44.03
CA PRO A 675 15.00 54.01 44.70
C PRO A 675 15.87 55.19 44.92
N ARG A 676 15.26 56.41 44.73
CA ARG A 676 15.76 57.66 45.29
C ARG A 676 15.28 57.80 46.73
#